data_bd62bf679273a83250b89afa0508a398
#
_entry.id   bd62bf679273a83250b89afa0508a398
#
_cell.length_a   1.000
_cell.length_b   1.000
_cell.length_c   1.000
_cell.angle_alpha   90.00
_cell.angle_beta   90.00
_cell.angle_gamma   90.00
#
_symmetry.space_group_name_H-M   'P 1'
#
loop_
_entity.id
_entity.type
_entity.pdbx_description
1 polymer ?
#
loop_
_entity_poly.entity_id
_entity_poly.type
_entity_poly.pdbx_seq_one_letter_code
_entity_poly.pdbx_strand_id
1 'polypeptide(L)'
;MRLLLLSVCILLQQFAHAQSSNNPLIRLDKITIARDHYGVPHIFAPTDAEVAYGLAWAHAEDDFTTIQTLILTGKGKLATYMGKKGAPVDYVFGLLNTKATVEAQLSSLDPKFILLVKGYLAGLEAFAKAHPDKVLNKNVFPVSVEDYLATTVFSVAVFCGVDRALPKILNGSIAHLAGFTGEGSNTIAVHSSKSASGENMLVINAHQPIEGATAFYEAHVQSEEGWNILGGLFPGAPLLFHGVTPNLAWAHTVNFQDKIDVYQLQTDAAHPNAYKVDGEWLPLEKRRIKLSIKGIPFPIYKNAYTSIYGPTAVTPKGEYFSMRLPSLMDAGALQQWYAMNKATNFTEFKTAVAQNHLAMFNIMYADKFDTIFYISSGKMPYRNPDTSYHWNATLPGNTKATLWNTFKPLNEFPQYTNPKSGYLINMNHSPFLATAENENLNSKNFDPNDGYELYHDNRSKRAMDLINPLDKISYADLQRIKFDRQLPATILFPYGYTADSMFLVEENSYPTLAPLIKALKNWDHNAIAESNGALIYNLAYYEIPKIMEGRKNDKLTIKEAVATYQYIYDFLMKNYNRLNVSLGEVQRLVRGDENWPQGGMPDVLAAVMAEPYGAGQRKMNSGDAYIGFVRFPKDGSLPLIETVNTFGASSNKGDAHYADQRAMYQAQQLKKMTLDKNEVLKNAERIYNPQ
;
A
#
# COMPACT_ATOMS: atom_id res chain seq x y z
N MET A 1 37.60 -41.09 -30.08
CA MET A 1 36.16 -40.67 -30.10
C MET A 1 35.40 -41.05 -28.82
N ARG A 2 35.54 -42.27 -28.28
CA ARG A 2 34.87 -42.66 -27.00
C ARG A 2 35.38 -41.95 -25.74
N LEU A 3 36.65 -41.60 -25.64
CA LEU A 3 37.20 -40.84 -24.50
C LEU A 3 36.82 -39.37 -24.50
N LEU A 4 36.63 -38.75 -25.66
CA LEU A 4 36.14 -37.36 -25.76
C LEU A 4 34.65 -37.24 -25.34
N LEU A 5 33.83 -38.25 -25.69
CA LEU A 5 32.40 -38.28 -25.27
C LEU A 5 32.23 -38.47 -23.76
N LEU A 6 33.12 -39.28 -23.12
CA LEU A 6 33.11 -39.42 -21.66
C LEU A 6 33.49 -38.11 -20.93
N SER A 7 34.49 -37.40 -21.43
CA SER A 7 34.91 -36.11 -20.84
C SER A 7 33.89 -35.03 -20.99
N VAL A 8 33.14 -34.98 -22.10
CA VAL A 8 32.03 -34.05 -22.32
C VAL A 8 30.85 -34.38 -21.41
N CYS A 9 30.51 -35.67 -21.22
CA CYS A 9 29.44 -36.06 -20.28
C CYS A 9 29.80 -35.78 -18.82
N ILE A 10 31.06 -35.93 -18.41
CA ILE A 10 31.53 -35.57 -17.05
C ILE A 10 31.53 -34.06 -16.84
N LEU A 11 31.91 -33.26 -17.86
CA LEU A 11 31.82 -31.80 -17.82
C LEU A 11 30.35 -31.31 -17.81
N LEU A 12 29.45 -31.93 -18.58
CA LEU A 12 28.05 -31.64 -18.56
C LEU A 12 27.38 -32.05 -17.24
N GLN A 13 27.81 -33.14 -16.60
CA GLN A 13 27.38 -33.52 -15.26
C GLN A 13 27.91 -32.58 -14.18
N GLN A 14 29.16 -32.07 -14.31
CA GLN A 14 29.68 -31.04 -13.40
C GLN A 14 28.98 -29.68 -13.59
N PHE A 15 28.61 -29.29 -14.81
CA PHE A 15 27.78 -28.11 -15.04
C PHE A 15 26.34 -28.29 -14.57
N ALA A 16 25.76 -29.49 -14.71
CA ALA A 16 24.45 -29.80 -14.17
C ALA A 16 24.45 -29.89 -12.62
N HIS A 17 25.55 -30.30 -11.99
CA HIS A 17 25.72 -30.24 -10.53
C HIS A 17 26.10 -28.86 -10.01
N ALA A 18 26.65 -27.95 -10.83
CA ALA A 18 26.91 -26.56 -10.47
C ALA A 18 25.61 -25.69 -10.48
N GLN A 19 24.54 -26.18 -11.10
CA GLN A 19 23.18 -25.59 -10.98
C GLN A 19 22.33 -26.22 -9.85
N SER A 20 22.82 -27.24 -9.14
CA SER A 20 22.12 -27.90 -8.06
C SER A 20 22.43 -27.26 -6.71
N SER A 21 21.45 -26.52 -6.22
CA SER A 21 21.23 -26.13 -4.81
C SER A 21 22.14 -25.07 -4.20
N ASN A 22 22.05 -23.82 -4.64
CA ASN A 22 22.28 -22.67 -3.74
C ASN A 22 21.06 -22.47 -2.83
N ASN A 23 20.72 -23.46 -2.01
CA ASN A 23 19.81 -23.25 -0.90
C ASN A 23 20.61 -22.68 0.27
N PRO A 24 20.08 -21.69 1.02
CA PRO A 24 20.77 -21.17 2.18
C PRO A 24 20.92 -22.27 3.23
N LEU A 25 22.06 -22.29 3.91
CA LEU A 25 22.22 -23.11 5.10
C LEU A 25 21.41 -22.49 6.22
N ILE A 26 20.42 -23.20 6.72
CA ILE A 26 19.57 -22.77 7.86
C ILE A 26 19.95 -23.56 9.10
N ARG A 27 20.49 -22.86 10.08
CA ARG A 27 20.88 -23.41 11.39
C ARG A 27 19.85 -22.99 12.43
N LEU A 28 18.87 -23.83 12.67
CA LEU A 28 17.70 -23.51 13.52
C LEU A 28 18.11 -23.10 14.93
N ASP A 29 19.16 -23.70 15.50
CA ASP A 29 19.73 -23.40 16.82
C ASP A 29 20.39 -22.00 16.88
N LYS A 30 20.62 -21.34 15.75
CA LYS A 30 21.19 -20.00 15.64
C LYS A 30 20.14 -18.92 15.39
N ILE A 31 18.90 -19.29 15.14
CA ILE A 31 17.79 -18.36 14.96
C ILE A 31 17.11 -18.14 16.29
N THR A 32 17.12 -16.93 16.80
CA THR A 32 16.41 -16.56 18.03
C THR A 32 15.20 -15.71 17.67
N ILE A 33 14.02 -16.12 18.10
CA ILE A 33 12.79 -15.34 18.04
C ILE A 33 12.44 -14.92 19.46
N ALA A 34 12.44 -13.61 19.73
CA ALA A 34 12.02 -13.03 20.99
C ALA A 34 10.73 -12.26 20.77
N ARG A 35 9.68 -12.57 21.52
CA ARG A 35 8.42 -11.82 21.51
C ARG A 35 8.43 -10.82 22.66
N ASP A 36 8.11 -9.55 22.37
CA ASP A 36 7.92 -8.55 23.41
C ASP A 36 6.53 -8.66 24.07
N HIS A 37 6.22 -7.81 25.04
CA HIS A 37 4.93 -7.79 25.75
C HIS A 37 3.70 -7.44 24.88
N TYR A 38 3.90 -7.09 23.61
CA TYR A 38 2.85 -6.85 22.62
C TYR A 38 2.84 -7.91 21.52
N GLY A 39 3.59 -9.01 21.73
CA GLY A 39 3.72 -10.10 20.79
C GLY A 39 4.55 -9.79 19.55
N VAL A 40 5.14 -8.58 19.43
CA VAL A 40 5.96 -8.21 18.28
C VAL A 40 7.21 -9.08 18.24
N PRO A 41 7.51 -9.77 17.13
CA PRO A 41 8.68 -10.62 17.04
C PRO A 41 9.94 -9.81 16.72
N HIS A 42 10.99 -10.11 17.48
CA HIS A 42 12.36 -9.69 17.24
C HIS A 42 13.18 -10.92 16.84
N ILE A 43 13.71 -10.93 15.61
CA ILE A 43 14.41 -12.08 15.05
C ILE A 43 15.90 -11.79 14.92
N PHE A 44 16.72 -12.65 15.52
CA PHE A 44 18.17 -12.54 15.51
C PHE A 44 18.79 -13.81 14.92
N ALA A 45 19.66 -13.69 13.91
CA ALA A 45 20.38 -14.81 13.33
C ALA A 45 21.68 -14.35 12.66
N PRO A 46 22.62 -15.26 12.34
CA PRO A 46 23.88 -14.92 11.68
C PRO A 46 23.69 -14.38 10.26
N THR A 47 22.77 -14.93 9.46
CA THR A 47 22.59 -14.55 8.05
C THR A 47 21.21 -13.94 7.78
N ASP A 48 21.11 -13.14 6.71
CA ASP A 48 19.85 -12.57 6.26
C ASP A 48 18.81 -13.66 5.93
N ALA A 49 19.27 -14.77 5.34
CA ALA A 49 18.40 -15.90 5.02
C ALA A 49 17.84 -16.61 6.27
N GLU A 50 18.65 -16.76 7.32
CA GLU A 50 18.20 -17.31 8.61
C GLU A 50 17.24 -16.36 9.33
N VAL A 51 17.50 -15.06 9.27
CA VAL A 51 16.54 -14.03 9.78
C VAL A 51 15.22 -14.12 9.04
N ALA A 52 15.25 -14.21 7.71
CA ALA A 52 14.04 -14.33 6.89
C ALA A 52 13.27 -15.63 7.19
N TYR A 53 13.97 -16.73 7.48
CA TYR A 53 13.35 -17.98 7.96
C TYR A 53 12.60 -17.75 9.30
N GLY A 54 13.27 -17.12 10.27
CA GLY A 54 12.66 -16.80 11.57
C GLY A 54 11.46 -15.86 11.44
N LEU A 55 11.55 -14.85 10.56
CA LEU A 55 10.44 -13.94 10.27
C LEU A 55 9.25 -14.70 9.68
N ALA A 56 9.49 -15.60 8.73
CA ALA A 56 8.45 -16.42 8.12
C ALA A 56 7.74 -17.30 9.14
N TRP A 57 8.52 -17.94 10.03
CA TRP A 57 8.01 -18.76 11.12
C TRP A 57 7.13 -17.94 12.07
N ALA A 58 7.65 -16.83 12.61
CA ALA A 58 6.94 -15.97 13.55
C ALA A 58 5.65 -15.38 12.94
N HIS A 59 5.72 -14.95 11.68
CA HIS A 59 4.55 -14.41 10.99
C HIS A 59 3.50 -15.49 10.70
N ALA A 60 3.93 -16.72 10.40
CA ALA A 60 3.01 -17.85 10.24
C ALA A 60 2.35 -18.27 11.57
N GLU A 61 3.01 -18.10 12.71
CA GLU A 61 2.35 -18.27 14.02
C GLU A 61 1.17 -17.31 14.18
N ASP A 62 1.28 -16.07 13.67
CA ASP A 62 0.33 -14.98 13.89
C ASP A 62 -0.76 -14.87 12.81
N ASP A 63 -0.42 -15.12 11.53
CA ASP A 63 -1.37 -14.94 10.41
C ASP A 63 -1.13 -15.88 9.22
N PHE A 64 -1.06 -17.18 9.48
CA PHE A 64 -0.79 -18.17 8.43
C PHE A 64 -1.86 -18.23 7.34
N THR A 65 -3.11 -17.94 7.70
CA THR A 65 -4.23 -17.97 6.75
C THR A 65 -4.07 -16.92 5.66
N THR A 66 -3.77 -15.68 6.03
CA THR A 66 -3.58 -14.59 5.06
C THR A 66 -2.36 -14.86 4.18
N ILE A 67 -1.23 -15.29 4.76
CA ILE A 67 -0.02 -15.66 4.00
C ILE A 67 -0.34 -16.73 2.95
N GLN A 68 -1.06 -17.78 3.31
CA GLN A 68 -1.43 -18.84 2.37
C GLN A 68 -2.37 -18.37 1.25
N THR A 69 -3.29 -17.44 1.52
CA THR A 69 -4.15 -16.88 0.47
C THR A 69 -3.35 -16.08 -0.56
N LEU A 70 -2.31 -15.35 -0.12
CA LEU A 70 -1.38 -14.65 -1.02
C LEU A 70 -0.55 -15.63 -1.86
N ILE A 71 -0.05 -16.72 -1.26
CA ILE A 71 0.64 -17.78 -1.99
C ILE A 71 -0.29 -18.41 -3.05
N LEU A 72 -1.54 -18.71 -2.69
CA LEU A 72 -2.53 -19.25 -3.65
C LEU A 72 -2.82 -18.25 -4.78
N THR A 73 -2.84 -16.96 -4.50
CA THR A 73 -2.98 -15.90 -5.51
C THR A 73 -1.81 -15.93 -6.50
N GLY A 74 -0.57 -15.96 -6.03
CA GLY A 74 0.63 -16.03 -6.86
C GLY A 74 0.80 -17.31 -7.67
N LYS A 75 0.02 -18.34 -7.34
CA LYS A 75 -0.07 -19.58 -8.10
C LYS A 75 -1.30 -19.65 -9.02
N GLY A 76 -2.16 -18.60 -9.03
CA GLY A 76 -3.45 -18.61 -9.72
C GLY A 76 -4.37 -19.73 -9.23
N LYS A 77 -4.39 -19.97 -7.91
CA LYS A 77 -5.10 -21.06 -7.23
C LYS A 77 -5.98 -20.58 -6.08
N LEU A 78 -6.21 -19.30 -5.91
CA LEU A 78 -7.03 -18.76 -4.82
C LEU A 78 -8.45 -19.32 -4.84
N ALA A 79 -9.02 -19.56 -6.03
CA ALA A 79 -10.34 -20.15 -6.20
C ALA A 79 -10.44 -21.60 -5.68
N THR A 80 -9.33 -22.32 -5.53
CA THR A 80 -9.33 -23.66 -4.92
C THR A 80 -9.65 -23.62 -3.42
N TYR A 81 -9.49 -22.47 -2.79
CA TYR A 81 -9.85 -22.21 -1.39
C TYR A 81 -11.13 -21.37 -1.28
N MET A 82 -11.17 -20.18 -1.90
CA MET A 82 -12.27 -19.20 -1.79
C MET A 82 -13.46 -19.49 -2.72
N GLY A 83 -13.39 -20.55 -3.54
CA GLY A 83 -14.44 -20.86 -4.48
C GLY A 83 -14.67 -19.78 -5.53
N LYS A 84 -15.93 -19.48 -5.85
CA LYS A 84 -16.29 -18.48 -6.87
C LYS A 84 -15.74 -17.09 -6.58
N LYS A 85 -15.54 -16.71 -5.31
CA LYS A 85 -14.99 -15.41 -4.92
C LYS A 85 -13.51 -15.24 -5.32
N GLY A 86 -12.73 -16.32 -5.33
CA GLY A 86 -11.33 -16.30 -5.74
C GLY A 86 -11.11 -16.35 -7.26
N ALA A 87 -12.10 -16.80 -8.03
CA ALA A 87 -11.95 -17.01 -9.47
C ALA A 87 -11.64 -15.72 -10.28
N PRO A 88 -12.22 -14.55 -9.99
CA PRO A 88 -11.82 -13.30 -10.63
C PRO A 88 -10.35 -12.94 -10.41
N VAL A 89 -9.83 -13.15 -9.18
CA VAL A 89 -8.42 -12.88 -8.85
C VAL A 89 -7.50 -13.81 -9.63
N ASP A 90 -7.78 -15.12 -9.66
CA ASP A 90 -7.01 -16.08 -10.46
C ASP A 90 -7.04 -15.74 -11.96
N TYR A 91 -8.19 -15.24 -12.46
CA TYR A 91 -8.30 -14.80 -13.85
C TYR A 91 -7.43 -13.59 -14.12
N VAL A 92 -7.46 -12.55 -13.26
CA VAL A 92 -6.66 -11.34 -13.40
C VAL A 92 -5.17 -11.68 -13.31
N PHE A 93 -4.78 -12.50 -12.33
CA PHE A 93 -3.41 -13.00 -12.21
C PHE A 93 -2.92 -13.67 -13.50
N GLY A 94 -3.72 -14.57 -14.05
CA GLY A 94 -3.43 -15.24 -15.32
C GLY A 94 -3.42 -14.28 -16.53
N LEU A 95 -4.30 -13.27 -16.55
CA LEU A 95 -4.36 -12.26 -17.61
C LEU A 95 -3.09 -11.40 -17.63
N LEU A 96 -2.65 -10.93 -16.46
CA LEU A 96 -1.46 -10.07 -16.32
C LEU A 96 -0.15 -10.82 -16.60
N ASN A 97 -0.14 -12.14 -16.48
CA ASN A 97 1.01 -13.01 -16.79
C ASN A 97 2.29 -12.65 -16.04
N THR A 98 2.17 -12.26 -14.77
CA THR A 98 3.29 -11.75 -13.95
C THR A 98 4.42 -12.76 -13.80
N LYS A 99 4.12 -14.06 -13.91
CA LYS A 99 5.13 -15.13 -13.88
C LYS A 99 6.14 -15.03 -15.03
N ALA A 100 5.69 -14.68 -16.23
CA ALA A 100 6.58 -14.50 -17.37
C ALA A 100 7.58 -13.34 -17.15
N THR A 101 7.16 -12.25 -16.47
CA THR A 101 8.06 -11.15 -16.09
C THR A 101 9.16 -11.65 -15.15
N VAL A 102 8.80 -12.45 -14.15
CA VAL A 102 9.76 -13.01 -13.20
C VAL A 102 10.71 -13.99 -13.90
N GLU A 103 10.20 -14.91 -14.71
CA GLU A 103 11.01 -15.89 -15.47
C GLU A 103 12.07 -15.21 -16.36
N ALA A 104 11.70 -14.09 -16.99
CA ALA A 104 12.60 -13.29 -17.83
C ALA A 104 13.71 -12.56 -17.04
N GLN A 105 13.49 -12.25 -15.76
CA GLN A 105 14.37 -11.38 -14.98
C GLN A 105 15.04 -12.07 -13.79
N LEU A 106 14.63 -13.27 -13.41
CA LEU A 106 15.09 -13.96 -12.20
C LEU A 106 16.62 -14.06 -12.12
N SER A 107 17.28 -14.34 -13.25
CA SER A 107 18.73 -14.47 -13.32
C SER A 107 19.50 -13.15 -13.15
N SER A 108 18.82 -12.01 -13.30
CA SER A 108 19.41 -10.67 -13.12
C SER A 108 19.23 -10.12 -11.71
N LEU A 109 18.44 -10.78 -10.86
CA LEU A 109 18.25 -10.37 -9.47
C LEU A 109 19.49 -10.74 -8.63
N ASP A 110 19.75 -9.93 -7.59
CA ASP A 110 20.86 -10.14 -6.67
C ASP A 110 20.79 -11.55 -6.03
N PRO A 111 21.84 -12.38 -6.15
CA PRO A 111 21.88 -13.69 -5.53
C PRO A 111 21.67 -13.67 -4.01
N LYS A 112 22.11 -12.63 -3.28
CA LYS A 112 21.89 -12.49 -1.84
C LYS A 112 20.41 -12.27 -1.53
N PHE A 113 19.75 -11.43 -2.33
CA PHE A 113 18.30 -11.24 -2.24
C PHE A 113 17.55 -12.56 -2.51
N ILE A 114 17.95 -13.33 -3.52
CA ILE A 114 17.34 -14.64 -3.80
C ILE A 114 17.55 -15.62 -2.65
N LEU A 115 18.72 -15.62 -1.98
CA LEU A 115 18.96 -16.45 -0.79
C LEU A 115 18.06 -16.06 0.37
N LEU A 116 17.84 -14.76 0.59
CA LEU A 116 16.87 -14.26 1.58
C LEU A 116 15.45 -14.78 1.29
N VAL A 117 14.97 -14.65 0.04
CA VAL A 117 13.65 -15.16 -0.36
C VAL A 117 13.55 -16.68 -0.14
N LYS A 118 14.58 -17.44 -0.50
CA LYS A 118 14.61 -18.89 -0.25
C LYS A 118 14.57 -19.22 1.23
N GLY A 119 15.27 -18.45 2.09
CA GLY A 119 15.20 -18.59 3.54
C GLY A 119 13.79 -18.39 4.07
N TYR A 120 13.12 -17.32 3.62
CA TYR A 120 11.74 -17.03 3.96
C TYR A 120 10.77 -18.17 3.57
N LEU A 121 10.86 -18.64 2.32
CA LEU A 121 10.02 -19.74 1.83
C LEU A 121 10.27 -21.04 2.60
N ALA A 122 11.54 -21.34 2.94
CA ALA A 122 11.88 -22.49 3.75
C ALA A 122 11.25 -22.42 5.16
N GLY A 123 11.20 -21.25 5.78
CA GLY A 123 10.51 -21.01 7.06
C GLY A 123 9.00 -21.27 6.98
N LEU A 124 8.32 -20.78 5.93
CA LEU A 124 6.90 -21.03 5.69
C LEU A 124 6.61 -22.52 5.48
N GLU A 125 7.44 -23.22 4.70
CA GLU A 125 7.29 -24.66 4.46
C GLU A 125 7.56 -25.51 5.71
N ALA A 126 8.51 -25.09 6.54
CA ALA A 126 8.79 -25.74 7.82
C ALA A 126 7.60 -25.58 8.76
N PHE A 127 7.03 -24.36 8.86
CA PHE A 127 5.83 -24.13 9.66
C PHE A 127 4.63 -24.98 9.18
N ALA A 128 4.43 -25.05 7.86
CA ALA A 128 3.37 -25.88 7.27
C ALA A 128 3.55 -27.38 7.59
N LYS A 129 4.79 -27.89 7.62
CA LYS A 129 5.10 -29.27 7.99
C LYS A 129 4.86 -29.53 9.49
N ALA A 130 5.19 -28.57 10.35
CA ALA A 130 4.94 -28.65 11.78
C ALA A 130 3.43 -28.54 12.13
N HIS A 131 2.64 -27.84 11.29
CA HIS A 131 1.23 -27.56 11.51
C HIS A 131 0.38 -27.94 10.29
N PRO A 132 0.30 -29.21 9.91
CA PRO A 132 -0.41 -29.67 8.69
C PRO A 132 -1.92 -29.43 8.74
N ASP A 133 -2.49 -29.36 9.93
CA ASP A 133 -3.90 -29.03 10.20
C ASP A 133 -4.25 -27.58 9.87
N LYS A 134 -3.26 -26.66 9.88
CA LYS A 134 -3.43 -25.26 9.52
C LYS A 134 -3.25 -24.98 8.03
N VAL A 135 -2.88 -25.98 7.23
CA VAL A 135 -2.69 -25.83 5.78
C VAL A 135 -4.05 -25.78 5.07
N LEU A 136 -4.34 -24.70 4.35
CA LEU A 136 -5.66 -24.45 3.72
C LEU A 136 -6.04 -25.52 2.70
N ASN A 137 -5.10 -25.92 1.85
CA ASN A 137 -5.24 -27.03 0.92
C ASN A 137 -3.90 -27.43 0.29
N LYS A 138 -3.89 -28.56 -0.44
CA LYS A 138 -2.69 -29.14 -1.08
C LYS A 138 -2.04 -28.26 -2.17
N ASN A 139 -2.68 -27.17 -2.60
CA ASN A 139 -2.15 -26.29 -3.65
C ASN A 139 -1.26 -25.18 -3.09
N VAL A 140 -1.20 -24.99 -1.76
CA VAL A 140 -0.39 -23.94 -1.14
C VAL A 140 1.09 -24.26 -1.30
N PHE A 141 1.53 -25.43 -0.84
CA PHE A 141 2.93 -25.84 -0.83
C PHE A 141 3.23 -26.96 -1.85
N PRO A 142 4.48 -27.10 -2.33
CA PRO A 142 5.61 -26.19 -2.12
C PRO A 142 5.44 -24.85 -2.84
N VAL A 143 6.23 -23.81 -2.46
CA VAL A 143 6.23 -22.49 -3.08
C VAL A 143 7.58 -22.25 -3.74
N SER A 144 7.62 -22.00 -5.05
CA SER A 144 8.86 -21.61 -5.73
C SER A 144 9.14 -20.10 -5.58
N VAL A 145 10.41 -19.71 -5.80
CA VAL A 145 10.81 -18.31 -5.83
C VAL A 145 10.04 -17.55 -6.92
N GLU A 146 9.83 -18.18 -8.07
CA GLU A 146 9.08 -17.62 -9.19
C GLU A 146 7.62 -17.36 -8.84
N ASP A 147 6.93 -18.32 -8.21
CA ASP A 147 5.54 -18.16 -7.76
C ASP A 147 5.44 -17.02 -6.75
N TYR A 148 6.41 -16.94 -5.82
CA TYR A 148 6.45 -15.90 -4.80
C TYR A 148 6.68 -14.50 -5.39
N LEU A 149 7.70 -14.33 -6.23
CA LEU A 149 7.98 -13.05 -6.88
C LEU A 149 6.87 -12.63 -7.86
N ALA A 150 6.21 -13.59 -8.53
CA ALA A 150 5.04 -13.30 -9.37
C ALA A 150 3.87 -12.73 -8.56
N THR A 151 3.70 -13.15 -7.28
CA THR A 151 2.75 -12.53 -6.35
C THR A 151 3.11 -11.06 -6.09
N THR A 152 4.40 -10.78 -5.91
CA THR A 152 4.86 -9.39 -5.68
C THR A 152 4.58 -8.50 -6.89
N VAL A 153 4.94 -8.94 -8.11
CA VAL A 153 4.65 -8.20 -9.35
C VAL A 153 3.15 -7.94 -9.49
N PHE A 154 2.32 -8.95 -9.19
CA PHE A 154 0.87 -8.82 -9.18
C PHE A 154 0.38 -7.79 -8.16
N SER A 155 0.88 -7.86 -6.91
CA SER A 155 0.48 -6.95 -5.84
C SER A 155 0.85 -5.50 -6.16
N VAL A 156 2.06 -5.26 -6.68
CA VAL A 156 2.48 -3.91 -7.12
C VAL A 156 1.62 -3.41 -8.28
N ALA A 157 1.22 -4.27 -9.23
CA ALA A 157 0.31 -3.89 -10.31
C ALA A 157 -1.10 -3.51 -9.78
N VAL A 158 -1.59 -4.22 -8.76
CA VAL A 158 -2.85 -3.86 -8.07
C VAL A 158 -2.70 -2.51 -7.37
N PHE A 159 -1.62 -2.28 -6.62
CA PHE A 159 -1.33 -0.97 -6.02
C PHE A 159 -1.22 0.15 -7.06
N CYS A 160 -0.77 -0.13 -8.28
CA CYS A 160 -0.76 0.82 -9.39
C CYS A 160 -2.15 1.04 -10.03
N GLY A 161 -3.20 0.33 -9.61
CA GLY A 161 -4.58 0.58 -9.99
C GLY A 161 -5.19 -0.35 -11.04
N VAL A 162 -4.59 -1.51 -11.31
CA VAL A 162 -5.19 -2.53 -12.21
C VAL A 162 -6.56 -3.00 -11.72
N ASP A 163 -6.75 -3.10 -10.42
CA ASP A 163 -8.02 -3.45 -9.76
C ASP A 163 -9.18 -2.50 -10.09
N ARG A 164 -8.87 -1.27 -10.52
CA ARG A 164 -9.83 -0.23 -10.92
C ARG A 164 -9.95 -0.10 -12.45
N ALA A 165 -8.82 -0.16 -13.15
CA ALA A 165 -8.79 -0.04 -14.61
C ALA A 165 -9.48 -1.23 -15.29
N LEU A 166 -9.14 -2.44 -14.88
CA LEU A 166 -9.64 -3.67 -15.52
C LEU A 166 -11.16 -3.86 -15.42
N PRO A 167 -11.84 -3.65 -14.27
CA PRO A 167 -13.30 -3.71 -14.23
C PRO A 167 -13.99 -2.68 -15.15
N LYS A 168 -13.44 -1.46 -15.26
CA LYS A 168 -13.97 -0.45 -16.18
C LYS A 168 -13.88 -0.90 -17.62
N ILE A 169 -12.75 -1.50 -18.03
CA ILE A 169 -12.57 -2.09 -19.36
C ILE A 169 -13.59 -3.21 -19.57
N LEU A 170 -13.67 -4.16 -18.66
CA LEU A 170 -14.55 -5.33 -18.76
C LEU A 170 -16.04 -4.98 -18.79
N ASN A 171 -16.43 -3.85 -18.20
CA ASN A 171 -17.79 -3.34 -18.19
C ASN A 171 -18.07 -2.36 -19.36
N GLY A 172 -17.06 -2.03 -20.16
CA GLY A 172 -17.17 -1.04 -21.24
C GLY A 172 -17.26 0.42 -20.80
N SER A 173 -16.87 0.73 -19.55
CA SER A 173 -16.94 2.07 -18.93
C SER A 173 -15.58 2.75 -18.95
N ILE A 174 -14.98 2.94 -20.14
CA ILE A 174 -13.55 3.28 -20.27
C ILE A 174 -13.24 4.78 -20.14
N ALA A 175 -14.25 5.64 -20.05
CA ALA A 175 -14.10 7.08 -20.26
C ALA A 175 -13.16 7.81 -19.27
N HIS A 176 -12.92 7.31 -18.05
CA HIS A 176 -12.00 7.95 -17.11
C HIS A 176 -11.36 6.94 -16.15
N LEU A 177 -10.07 6.66 -16.35
CA LEU A 177 -9.28 5.78 -15.48
C LEU A 177 -8.65 6.52 -14.30
N ALA A 178 -8.60 7.85 -14.34
CA ALA A 178 -7.98 8.67 -13.30
C ALA A 178 -8.85 8.80 -12.04
N GLY A 179 -8.20 8.79 -10.90
CA GLY A 179 -8.75 9.08 -9.57
C GLY A 179 -8.69 7.90 -8.62
N PHE A 180 -7.74 7.96 -7.70
CA PHE A 180 -7.64 7.08 -6.54
C PHE A 180 -8.40 7.70 -5.37
N THR A 181 -9.26 6.94 -4.72
CA THR A 181 -9.89 7.34 -3.46
C THR A 181 -10.00 6.11 -2.58
N GLY A 182 -9.37 6.13 -1.43
CA GLY A 182 -9.64 5.15 -0.38
C GLY A 182 -8.44 4.69 0.44
N GLU A 183 -7.24 4.68 -0.10
CA GLU A 183 -6.04 4.36 0.67
C GLU A 183 -5.13 5.59 0.69
N GLY A 184 -4.53 5.85 1.82
CA GLY A 184 -3.68 7.01 1.99
C GLY A 184 -2.57 6.75 2.99
N SER A 185 -1.90 7.79 3.40
CA SER A 185 -0.88 7.74 4.44
C SER A 185 -0.53 9.16 4.87
N ASN A 186 0.07 9.33 6.04
CA ASN A 186 0.69 10.59 6.43
C ASN A 186 2.16 10.37 6.76
N THR A 187 3.01 11.30 6.40
CA THR A 187 4.38 11.34 6.87
C THR A 187 4.84 12.78 7.07
N ILE A 188 5.61 13.00 8.11
CA ILE A 188 6.19 14.30 8.47
C ILE A 188 7.64 14.05 8.87
N ALA A 189 8.58 14.74 8.22
CA ALA A 189 9.96 14.78 8.64
C ALA A 189 10.28 16.17 9.16
N VAL A 190 10.93 16.24 10.32
CA VAL A 190 11.35 17.48 10.98
C VAL A 190 12.87 17.45 11.13
N HIS A 191 13.55 18.42 10.53
CA HIS A 191 14.99 18.62 10.63
C HIS A 191 15.38 19.20 11.99
N SER A 192 16.59 18.93 12.45
CA SER A 192 17.13 19.44 13.71
C SER A 192 17.00 20.96 13.87
N SER A 193 17.13 21.72 12.78
CA SER A 193 16.97 23.17 12.78
C SER A 193 15.57 23.66 13.12
N LYS A 194 14.51 22.87 12.85
CA LYS A 194 13.10 23.17 13.15
C LYS A 194 12.62 22.46 14.42
N SER A 195 13.29 21.41 14.84
CA SER A 195 12.98 20.68 16.06
C SER A 195 13.30 21.48 17.32
N ALA A 196 12.45 21.44 18.33
CA ALA A 196 12.67 22.09 19.62
C ALA A 196 13.81 21.42 20.42
N SER A 197 13.96 20.08 20.31
CA SER A 197 15.05 19.31 20.91
C SER A 197 16.33 19.32 20.07
N GLY A 198 16.23 19.76 18.81
CA GLY A 198 17.31 19.72 17.82
C GLY A 198 17.62 18.31 17.31
N GLU A 199 16.71 17.38 17.45
CA GLU A 199 16.73 16.02 16.90
C GLU A 199 16.03 15.99 15.56
N ASN A 200 16.49 15.18 14.60
CA ASN A 200 15.66 14.84 13.45
C ASN A 200 14.53 13.93 13.89
N MET A 201 13.32 14.17 13.37
CA MET A 201 12.13 13.38 13.70
C MET A 201 11.42 12.92 12.43
N LEU A 202 10.82 11.74 12.48
CA LEU A 202 10.01 11.19 11.39
C LEU A 202 8.71 10.59 11.93
N VAL A 203 7.59 10.87 11.28
CA VAL A 203 6.31 10.18 11.44
C VAL A 203 6.12 9.17 10.32
N ILE A 204 5.84 7.93 10.70
CA ILE A 204 5.42 6.83 9.82
C ILE A 204 3.96 6.57 10.09
N ASN A 205 3.08 6.74 9.12
CA ASN A 205 1.65 6.46 9.29
C ASN A 205 1.01 5.99 8.00
N ALA A 206 0.72 4.71 7.95
CA ALA A 206 0.03 4.09 6.82
C ALA A 206 -1.49 4.10 7.03
N HIS A 207 -2.25 4.50 6.00
CA HIS A 207 -3.69 4.35 5.94
C HIS A 207 -4.04 3.16 5.06
N GLN A 208 -3.94 1.99 5.65
CA GLN A 208 -4.15 0.70 4.97
C GLN A 208 -5.33 -0.05 5.61
N PRO A 209 -5.80 -1.12 4.97
CA PRO A 209 -6.68 -2.07 5.63
C PRO A 209 -6.13 -2.53 6.99
N ILE A 210 -6.99 -2.58 7.99
CA ILE A 210 -6.62 -2.98 9.35
C ILE A 210 -6.67 -4.49 9.57
N GLU A 211 -7.14 -5.24 8.57
CA GLU A 211 -7.19 -6.70 8.50
C GLU A 211 -6.92 -7.18 7.07
N GLY A 212 -6.38 -8.39 6.91
CA GLY A 212 -6.19 -9.04 5.61
C GLY A 212 -4.86 -8.74 4.93
N ALA A 213 -4.82 -8.90 3.61
CA ALA A 213 -3.60 -9.02 2.81
C ALA A 213 -2.65 -7.81 2.84
N THR A 214 -3.13 -6.63 3.20
CA THR A 214 -2.36 -5.38 3.27
C THR A 214 -2.43 -4.73 4.66
N ALA A 215 -2.90 -5.46 5.67
CA ALA A 215 -2.77 -5.05 7.06
C ALA A 215 -1.30 -5.11 7.50
N PHE A 216 -0.83 -4.09 8.22
CA PHE A 216 0.56 -4.07 8.65
C PHE A 216 0.81 -5.04 9.81
N TYR A 217 1.86 -5.81 9.65
CA TYR A 217 2.51 -6.61 10.68
C TYR A 217 3.80 -5.91 11.11
N GLU A 218 4.05 -5.79 12.41
CA GLU A 218 5.26 -5.18 12.94
C GLU A 218 6.28 -6.26 13.30
N ALA A 219 7.55 -6.03 12.95
CA ALA A 219 8.65 -6.93 13.30
C ALA A 219 9.96 -6.16 13.44
N HIS A 220 10.88 -6.72 14.23
CA HIS A 220 12.29 -6.35 14.26
C HIS A 220 13.13 -7.52 13.75
N VAL A 221 14.04 -7.24 12.85
CA VAL A 221 14.96 -8.23 12.28
C VAL A 221 16.40 -7.75 12.38
N GLN A 222 17.31 -8.65 12.78
CA GLN A 222 18.74 -8.36 12.87
C GLN A 222 19.60 -9.56 12.47
N SER A 223 20.47 -9.37 11.49
CA SER A 223 21.51 -10.33 11.10
C SER A 223 22.92 -9.81 11.40
N GLU A 224 23.90 -10.72 11.46
CA GLU A 224 25.31 -10.35 11.52
C GLU A 224 25.86 -9.87 10.15
N GLU A 225 25.08 -10.02 9.08
CA GLU A 225 25.38 -9.48 7.75
C GLU A 225 25.01 -8.00 7.59
N GLY A 226 24.61 -7.32 8.68
CA GLY A 226 24.31 -5.89 8.73
C GLY A 226 22.86 -5.52 8.42
N TRP A 227 21.95 -6.47 8.45
CA TRP A 227 20.50 -6.17 8.42
C TRP A 227 20.02 -5.94 9.85
N ASN A 228 19.56 -4.74 10.17
CA ASN A 228 18.99 -4.38 11.47
C ASN A 228 17.94 -3.30 11.30
N ILE A 229 16.67 -3.70 11.39
CA ILE A 229 15.54 -2.80 11.17
C ILE A 229 14.30 -3.25 11.97
N LEU A 230 13.58 -2.29 12.54
CA LEU A 230 12.25 -2.43 13.14
C LEU A 230 11.24 -1.64 12.32
N GLY A 231 10.07 -2.21 12.03
CA GLY A 231 9.04 -1.50 11.29
C GLY A 231 7.91 -2.39 10.81
N GLY A 232 7.21 -1.94 9.77
CA GLY A 232 6.02 -2.57 9.22
C GLY A 232 6.26 -3.29 7.89
N LEU A 233 5.59 -4.44 7.74
CA LEU A 233 5.55 -5.23 6.50
C LEU A 233 4.12 -5.75 6.28
N PHE A 234 3.80 -6.14 5.05
CA PHE A 234 2.53 -6.81 4.77
C PHE A 234 2.63 -8.33 5.00
N PRO A 235 1.51 -9.01 5.27
CA PRO A 235 1.48 -10.45 5.40
C PRO A 235 2.19 -11.15 4.23
N GLY A 236 3.05 -12.10 4.57
CA GLY A 236 3.80 -12.85 3.57
C GLY A 236 5.02 -12.14 2.97
N ALA A 237 5.36 -10.92 3.39
CA ALA A 237 6.58 -10.24 2.94
C ALA A 237 7.83 -10.72 3.71
N PRO A 238 9.01 -10.86 3.03
CA PRO A 238 10.23 -11.38 3.64
C PRO A 238 11.11 -10.27 4.25
N LEU A 239 10.65 -9.00 4.19
CA LEU A 239 11.39 -7.80 4.60
C LEU A 239 10.44 -6.64 4.90
N LEU A 240 10.96 -5.58 5.51
CA LEU A 240 10.18 -4.44 5.97
C LEU A 240 10.01 -3.39 4.86
N PHE A 241 8.80 -2.84 4.73
CA PHE A 241 8.50 -1.83 3.71
C PHE A 241 8.78 -0.41 4.18
N HIS A 242 8.62 -0.15 5.48
CA HIS A 242 9.05 1.07 6.13
C HIS A 242 9.55 0.75 7.55
N GLY A 243 10.39 1.58 8.09
CA GLY A 243 10.93 1.31 9.42
C GLY A 243 12.13 2.16 9.78
N VAL A 244 12.78 1.69 10.83
CA VAL A 244 13.88 2.37 11.51
C VAL A 244 15.06 1.43 11.64
N THR A 245 16.23 1.88 11.21
CA THR A 245 17.53 1.25 11.48
C THR A 245 18.25 2.04 12.58
N PRO A 246 19.41 1.60 13.09
CA PRO A 246 20.20 2.39 14.02
C PRO A 246 20.60 3.79 13.51
N ASN A 247 20.54 4.03 12.20
CA ASN A 247 21.07 5.24 11.59
C ASN A 247 20.02 6.11 10.88
N LEU A 248 18.97 5.51 10.35
CA LEU A 248 18.00 6.18 9.49
C LEU A 248 16.61 5.56 9.61
N ALA A 249 15.61 6.28 9.13
CA ALA A 249 14.25 5.81 9.04
C ALA A 249 13.60 6.32 7.76
N TRP A 250 12.60 5.57 7.25
CA TRP A 250 11.79 6.04 6.13
C TRP A 250 10.34 5.60 6.25
N ALA A 251 9.49 6.37 5.57
CA ALA A 251 8.07 6.10 5.40
C ALA A 251 7.68 6.15 3.93
N HIS A 252 6.69 5.34 3.56
CA HIS A 252 6.02 5.45 2.27
C HIS A 252 4.65 6.10 2.41
N THR A 253 4.29 6.92 1.42
CA THR A 253 2.90 7.28 1.15
C THR A 253 2.56 6.92 -0.29
N VAL A 254 1.29 6.63 -0.57
CA VAL A 254 0.85 6.39 -1.94
C VAL A 254 0.92 7.70 -2.74
N ASN A 255 1.42 7.65 -3.98
CA ASN A 255 1.36 8.74 -4.94
C ASN A 255 0.40 8.41 -6.09
N PHE A 256 -0.16 9.46 -6.72
CA PHE A 256 -1.22 9.34 -7.69
C PHE A 256 -0.79 9.66 -9.13
N GLN A 257 0.49 9.58 -9.42
CA GLN A 257 1.02 9.67 -10.78
C GLN A 257 0.27 8.72 -11.73
N ASP A 258 0.18 9.09 -12.99
CA ASP A 258 -0.45 8.24 -14.01
C ASP A 258 0.46 7.06 -14.37
N LYS A 259 0.07 5.86 -13.93
CA LYS A 259 0.87 4.62 -13.99
C LYS A 259 0.30 3.58 -14.94
N ILE A 260 -0.86 3.84 -15.56
CA ILE A 260 -1.55 2.88 -16.43
C ILE A 260 -1.98 3.56 -17.71
N ASP A 261 -1.39 3.13 -18.82
CA ASP A 261 -1.86 3.52 -20.14
C ASP A 261 -2.74 2.42 -20.72
N VAL A 262 -3.89 2.81 -21.27
CA VAL A 262 -4.87 1.89 -21.87
C VAL A 262 -4.99 2.17 -23.37
N TYR A 263 -4.85 1.12 -24.16
CA TYR A 263 -4.81 1.19 -25.62
C TYR A 263 -6.01 0.45 -26.22
N GLN A 264 -6.78 1.12 -27.07
CA GLN A 264 -7.81 0.46 -27.87
C GLN A 264 -7.19 -0.12 -29.13
N LEU A 265 -7.22 -1.45 -29.29
CA LEU A 265 -6.65 -2.10 -30.46
C LEU A 265 -7.57 -1.99 -31.67
N GLN A 266 -7.00 -1.77 -32.83
CA GLN A 266 -7.72 -1.82 -34.08
C GLN A 266 -7.76 -3.28 -34.59
N THR A 267 -8.92 -3.92 -34.47
CA THR A 267 -9.17 -5.30 -34.90
C THR A 267 -10.17 -5.35 -36.04
N ASP A 268 -10.15 -6.43 -36.82
CA ASP A 268 -11.02 -6.66 -37.99
C ASP A 268 -11.45 -8.12 -38.03
N ALA A 269 -12.68 -8.39 -38.43
CA ALA A 269 -13.22 -9.75 -38.61
C ALA A 269 -12.51 -10.54 -39.72
N ALA A 270 -11.94 -9.86 -40.72
CA ALA A 270 -11.15 -10.49 -41.79
C ALA A 270 -9.77 -10.98 -41.31
N HIS A 271 -9.29 -10.48 -40.17
CA HIS A 271 -7.99 -10.84 -39.58
C HIS A 271 -8.17 -11.37 -38.16
N PRO A 272 -8.73 -12.57 -37.99
CA PRO A 272 -9.02 -13.13 -36.67
C PRO A 272 -7.73 -13.34 -35.87
N ASN A 273 -7.76 -12.97 -34.56
CA ASN A 273 -6.61 -12.99 -33.67
C ASN A 273 -5.42 -12.12 -34.12
N ALA A 274 -5.67 -11.03 -34.80
CA ALA A 274 -4.69 -10.00 -35.14
C ALA A 274 -5.22 -8.61 -34.86
N TYR A 275 -4.32 -7.63 -34.78
CA TYR A 275 -4.62 -6.22 -34.63
C TYR A 275 -3.64 -5.40 -35.50
N LYS A 276 -4.07 -4.22 -35.94
CA LYS A 276 -3.32 -3.40 -36.88
C LYS A 276 -2.45 -2.39 -36.15
N VAL A 277 -1.17 -2.25 -36.52
CA VAL A 277 -0.21 -1.27 -36.00
C VAL A 277 0.59 -0.69 -37.18
N ASP A 278 0.59 0.62 -37.32
CA ASP A 278 1.31 1.34 -38.41
C ASP A 278 1.09 0.73 -39.81
N GLY A 279 -0.13 0.25 -40.04
CA GLY A 279 -0.52 -0.34 -41.32
C GLY A 279 -0.35 -1.87 -41.42
N GLU A 280 0.42 -2.48 -40.53
CA GLU A 280 0.71 -3.93 -40.49
C GLU A 280 -0.22 -4.68 -39.53
N TRP A 281 -0.58 -5.91 -39.88
CA TRP A 281 -1.33 -6.82 -39.02
C TRP A 281 -0.35 -7.64 -38.13
N LEU A 282 -0.40 -7.44 -36.84
CA LEU A 282 0.37 -8.18 -35.83
C LEU A 282 -0.50 -9.25 -35.17
N PRO A 283 0.06 -10.43 -34.83
CA PRO A 283 -0.68 -11.47 -34.13
C PRO A 283 -1.02 -11.04 -32.70
N LEU A 284 -2.28 -11.27 -32.30
CA LEU A 284 -2.70 -11.15 -30.91
C LEU A 284 -2.41 -12.49 -30.22
N GLU A 285 -1.44 -12.51 -29.34
CA GLU A 285 -1.06 -13.71 -28.59
C GLU A 285 -2.22 -14.17 -27.71
N LYS A 286 -2.62 -15.44 -27.87
CA LYS A 286 -3.74 -16.02 -27.13
C LYS A 286 -3.26 -17.13 -26.20
N ARG A 287 -3.60 -17.03 -24.92
CA ARG A 287 -3.34 -18.05 -23.88
C ARG A 287 -4.64 -18.51 -23.25
N ARG A 288 -4.65 -19.69 -22.66
CA ARG A 288 -5.79 -20.23 -21.91
C ARG A 288 -5.47 -20.23 -20.43
N ILE A 289 -6.27 -19.55 -19.64
CA ILE A 289 -6.23 -19.57 -18.18
C ILE A 289 -7.12 -20.69 -17.66
N LYS A 290 -6.54 -21.58 -16.85
CA LYS A 290 -7.25 -22.68 -16.19
C LYS A 290 -7.68 -22.24 -14.79
N LEU A 291 -8.98 -22.13 -14.56
CA LEU A 291 -9.58 -21.80 -13.26
C LEU A 291 -10.08 -23.07 -12.59
N SER A 292 -9.48 -23.43 -11.45
CA SER A 292 -9.91 -24.57 -10.62
C SER A 292 -10.67 -24.02 -9.41
N ILE A 293 -11.97 -24.22 -9.35
CA ILE A 293 -12.86 -23.56 -8.38
C ILE A 293 -13.37 -24.58 -7.38
N LYS A 294 -13.22 -24.33 -6.07
CA LYS A 294 -13.76 -25.17 -4.99
C LYS A 294 -15.26 -25.40 -5.21
N GLY A 295 -15.67 -26.66 -5.18
CA GLY A 295 -17.05 -27.05 -5.40
C GLY A 295 -17.46 -27.21 -6.87
N ILE A 296 -16.56 -26.96 -7.83
CA ILE A 296 -16.78 -27.23 -9.26
C ILE A 296 -15.83 -28.37 -9.68
N PRO A 297 -16.32 -29.53 -10.13
CA PRO A 297 -15.48 -30.70 -10.37
C PRO A 297 -14.57 -30.56 -11.61
N PHE A 298 -14.93 -29.70 -12.57
CA PHE A 298 -14.17 -29.49 -13.79
C PHE A 298 -13.58 -28.07 -13.85
N PRO A 299 -12.35 -27.91 -14.37
CA PRO A 299 -11.77 -26.58 -14.53
C PRO A 299 -12.52 -25.77 -15.61
N ILE A 300 -12.69 -24.48 -15.35
CA ILE A 300 -13.18 -23.51 -16.31
C ILE A 300 -11.99 -22.90 -17.03
N TYR A 301 -12.08 -22.77 -18.35
CA TYR A 301 -11.04 -22.14 -19.15
C TYR A 301 -11.50 -20.78 -19.68
N LYS A 302 -10.65 -19.76 -19.52
CA LYS A 302 -10.84 -18.42 -20.05
C LYS A 302 -9.69 -18.06 -20.97
N ASN A 303 -9.96 -17.31 -22.03
CA ASN A 303 -8.91 -16.77 -22.88
C ASN A 303 -8.28 -15.54 -22.22
N ALA A 304 -6.98 -15.41 -22.37
CA ALA A 304 -6.20 -14.21 -22.11
C ALA A 304 -5.45 -13.83 -23.39
N TYR A 305 -5.32 -12.56 -23.63
CA TYR A 305 -4.65 -12.05 -24.83
C TYR A 305 -3.51 -11.12 -24.43
N THR A 306 -2.51 -11.01 -25.29
CA THR A 306 -1.37 -10.10 -25.13
C THR A 306 -1.06 -9.45 -26.48
N SER A 307 -0.85 -8.14 -26.47
CA SER A 307 -0.38 -7.36 -27.62
C SER A 307 1.01 -6.77 -27.33
N ILE A 308 1.60 -6.02 -28.27
CA ILE A 308 2.84 -5.27 -27.98
C ILE A 308 2.67 -4.22 -26.88
N TYR A 309 1.43 -3.79 -26.61
CA TYR A 309 1.13 -2.82 -25.55
C TYR A 309 1.00 -3.50 -24.18
N GLY A 310 0.76 -4.80 -24.11
CA GLY A 310 0.68 -5.56 -22.86
C GLY A 310 -0.53 -6.49 -22.76
N PRO A 311 -0.90 -6.93 -21.53
CA PRO A 311 -2.08 -7.73 -21.28
C PRO A 311 -3.33 -7.07 -21.83
N THR A 312 -4.17 -7.86 -22.51
CA THR A 312 -5.30 -7.37 -23.31
C THR A 312 -6.60 -8.00 -22.84
N ALA A 313 -7.55 -7.18 -22.43
CA ALA A 313 -8.89 -7.57 -22.05
C ALA A 313 -9.87 -7.35 -23.20
N VAL A 314 -10.98 -8.10 -23.20
CA VAL A 314 -12.03 -8.01 -24.22
C VAL A 314 -13.32 -7.56 -23.56
N THR A 315 -13.93 -6.49 -24.11
CA THR A 315 -15.22 -5.99 -23.63
C THR A 315 -16.37 -6.92 -24.02
N PRO A 316 -17.56 -6.79 -23.42
CA PRO A 316 -18.74 -7.53 -23.85
C PRO A 316 -19.14 -7.29 -25.31
N LYS A 317 -18.72 -6.17 -25.89
CA LYS A 317 -18.95 -5.82 -27.33
C LYS A 317 -17.90 -6.43 -28.26
N GLY A 318 -16.90 -7.15 -27.73
CA GLY A 318 -15.83 -7.76 -28.53
C GLY A 318 -14.69 -6.80 -28.88
N GLU A 319 -14.59 -5.65 -28.24
CA GLU A 319 -13.50 -4.69 -28.40
C GLU A 319 -12.31 -5.11 -27.53
N TYR A 320 -11.09 -4.88 -28.02
CA TYR A 320 -9.85 -5.27 -27.34
C TYR A 320 -9.13 -4.05 -26.78
N PHE A 321 -8.82 -4.11 -25.49
CA PHE A 321 -8.07 -3.06 -24.78
C PHE A 321 -6.86 -3.65 -24.08
N SER A 322 -5.68 -3.13 -24.40
CA SER A 322 -4.42 -3.49 -23.76
C SER A 322 -4.08 -2.53 -22.63
N MET A 323 -3.47 -3.03 -21.58
CA MET A 323 -2.96 -2.23 -20.45
C MET A 323 -1.44 -2.30 -20.44
N ARG A 324 -0.79 -1.13 -20.30
CA ARG A 324 0.66 -1.04 -20.14
C ARG A 324 0.99 -0.38 -18.82
N LEU A 325 1.76 -1.08 -17.98
CA LEU A 325 2.15 -0.64 -16.65
C LEU A 325 3.63 -0.94 -16.45
N PRO A 326 4.42 0.00 -15.93
CA PRO A 326 5.83 -0.25 -15.57
C PRO A 326 6.01 -1.40 -14.57
N SER A 327 5.07 -1.52 -13.61
CA SER A 327 5.08 -2.58 -12.60
C SER A 327 5.01 -4.00 -13.17
N LEU A 328 4.36 -4.19 -14.33
CA LEU A 328 4.32 -5.50 -14.99
C LEU A 328 5.61 -5.85 -15.76
N MET A 329 6.54 -4.91 -15.85
CA MET A 329 7.81 -5.06 -16.56
C MET A 329 8.99 -5.22 -15.61
N ASP A 330 8.74 -5.37 -14.30
CA ASP A 330 9.80 -5.33 -13.29
C ASP A 330 9.55 -6.32 -12.14
N ALA A 331 10.52 -7.19 -11.89
CA ALA A 331 10.52 -8.15 -10.79
C ALA A 331 11.35 -7.69 -9.57
N GLY A 332 11.99 -6.52 -9.63
CA GLY A 332 13.00 -6.07 -8.67
C GLY A 332 12.44 -5.31 -7.44
N ALA A 333 11.13 -5.12 -7.29
CA ALA A 333 10.56 -4.30 -6.23
C ALA A 333 11.03 -4.70 -4.82
N LEU A 334 10.99 -5.99 -4.47
CA LEU A 334 11.47 -6.47 -3.17
C LEU A 334 12.99 -6.34 -3.04
N GLN A 335 13.74 -6.48 -4.12
CA GLN A 335 15.19 -6.26 -4.11
C GLN A 335 15.54 -4.81 -3.78
N GLN A 336 14.79 -3.84 -4.31
CA GLN A 336 14.98 -2.43 -3.95
C GLN A 336 14.68 -2.19 -2.47
N TRP A 337 13.59 -2.75 -1.93
CA TRP A 337 13.33 -2.67 -0.49
C TRP A 337 14.42 -3.36 0.34
N TYR A 338 14.93 -4.50 -0.10
CA TYR A 338 16.07 -5.16 0.57
C TYR A 338 17.30 -4.25 0.63
N ALA A 339 17.65 -3.58 -0.47
CA ALA A 339 18.73 -2.61 -0.50
C ALA A 339 18.47 -1.41 0.42
N MET A 340 17.23 -0.90 0.47
CA MET A 340 16.82 0.17 1.41
C MET A 340 16.94 -0.30 2.88
N ASN A 341 16.54 -1.54 3.18
CA ASN A 341 16.66 -2.14 4.53
C ASN A 341 18.12 -2.25 5.02
N LYS A 342 19.07 -2.39 4.10
CA LYS A 342 20.51 -2.55 4.38
C LYS A 342 21.27 -1.23 4.39
N ALA A 343 20.65 -0.13 3.94
CA ALA A 343 21.30 1.18 3.89
C ALA A 343 21.66 1.69 5.28
N THR A 344 22.86 2.23 5.44
CA THR A 344 23.40 2.74 6.71
C THR A 344 23.51 4.26 6.76
N ASN A 345 23.36 4.93 5.60
CA ASN A 345 23.45 6.38 5.44
C ASN A 345 22.64 6.85 4.23
N PHE A 346 22.49 8.18 4.08
CA PHE A 346 21.71 8.78 2.99
C PHE A 346 22.19 8.40 1.59
N THR A 347 23.49 8.33 1.37
CA THR A 347 24.06 7.99 0.05
C THR A 347 23.68 6.57 -0.37
N GLU A 348 23.82 5.60 0.53
CA GLU A 348 23.43 4.22 0.27
C GLU A 348 21.92 4.10 0.08
N PHE A 349 21.12 4.79 0.92
CA PHE A 349 19.67 4.80 0.79
C PHE A 349 19.24 5.39 -0.56
N LYS A 350 19.81 6.53 -0.97
CA LYS A 350 19.52 7.15 -2.27
C LYS A 350 19.94 6.27 -3.44
N THR A 351 21.05 5.53 -3.30
CA THR A 351 21.49 4.51 -4.29
C THR A 351 20.48 3.36 -4.38
N ALA A 352 19.95 2.89 -3.25
CA ALA A 352 18.92 1.87 -3.25
C ALA A 352 17.63 2.36 -3.94
N VAL A 353 17.18 3.59 -3.67
CA VAL A 353 16.02 4.20 -4.34
C VAL A 353 16.27 4.38 -5.84
N ALA A 354 17.50 4.69 -6.25
CA ALA A 354 17.88 4.88 -7.66
C ALA A 354 17.82 3.59 -8.50
N GLN A 355 17.68 2.40 -7.90
CA GLN A 355 17.38 1.16 -8.65
C GLN A 355 16.06 1.27 -9.42
N ASN A 356 15.14 2.10 -8.97
CA ASN A 356 13.90 2.47 -9.65
C ASN A 356 13.01 1.25 -10.02
N HIS A 357 12.98 0.24 -9.15
CA HIS A 357 12.13 -0.94 -9.29
C HIS A 357 10.74 -0.76 -8.68
N LEU A 358 10.60 0.16 -7.71
CA LEU A 358 9.29 0.51 -7.15
C LEU A 358 8.52 1.38 -8.12
N ALA A 359 7.40 0.84 -8.63
CA ALA A 359 6.59 1.53 -9.63
C ALA A 359 5.77 2.70 -9.06
N MET A 360 5.72 2.84 -7.73
CA MET A 360 4.97 3.88 -7.03
C MET A 360 5.59 4.13 -5.66
N PHE A 361 5.27 5.20 -5.06
CA PHE A 361 5.44 5.68 -3.68
C PHE A 361 6.16 7.03 -3.59
N ASN A 362 5.62 7.88 -2.76
CA ASN A 362 6.39 8.91 -2.12
C ASN A 362 7.28 8.26 -1.05
N ILE A 363 8.48 8.74 -0.88
CA ILE A 363 9.43 8.28 0.13
C ILE A 363 9.83 9.47 0.98
N MET A 364 9.58 9.39 2.28
CA MET A 364 10.07 10.34 3.28
C MET A 364 11.16 9.68 4.10
N TYR A 365 12.23 10.40 4.36
CA TYR A 365 13.44 9.91 5.03
C TYR A 365 13.92 10.88 6.10
N ALA A 366 14.47 10.35 7.18
CA ALA A 366 15.25 11.10 8.17
C ALA A 366 16.39 10.24 8.71
N ASP A 367 17.51 10.83 9.13
CA ASP A 367 18.62 10.12 9.72
C ASP A 367 19.25 10.84 10.93
N LYS A 368 20.20 10.19 11.58
CA LYS A 368 20.98 10.74 12.66
C LYS A 368 22.12 11.68 12.21
N PHE A 369 22.35 11.76 10.91
CA PHE A 369 23.42 12.56 10.28
C PHE A 369 22.92 13.92 9.79
N ASP A 370 21.79 14.36 10.32
CA ASP A 370 21.15 15.65 10.07
C ASP A 370 20.60 15.81 8.65
N THR A 371 20.03 14.72 8.10
CA THR A 371 19.37 14.76 6.79
C THR A 371 17.89 14.41 6.92
N ILE A 372 17.03 15.24 6.30
CA ILE A 372 15.65 14.87 5.92
C ILE A 372 15.53 14.93 4.40
N PHE A 373 14.78 13.99 3.84
CA PHE A 373 14.62 13.90 2.39
C PHE A 373 13.21 13.43 2.02
N TYR A 374 12.71 13.96 0.91
CA TYR A 374 11.46 13.54 0.29
C TYR A 374 11.64 13.39 -1.22
N ILE A 375 11.03 12.36 -1.78
CA ILE A 375 10.90 12.16 -3.22
C ILE A 375 9.54 11.56 -3.56
N SER A 376 8.91 12.10 -4.61
CA SER A 376 7.75 11.46 -5.25
C SER A 376 8.24 10.58 -6.38
N SER A 377 8.60 9.33 -6.07
CA SER A 377 9.23 8.41 -7.03
C SER A 377 8.22 7.43 -7.66
N GLY A 378 8.68 6.78 -8.69
CA GLY A 378 7.97 5.72 -9.39
C GLY A 378 8.72 5.36 -10.67
N LYS A 379 8.45 4.18 -11.24
CA LYS A 379 9.02 3.80 -12.54
C LYS A 379 8.22 4.47 -13.67
N MET A 380 8.38 5.79 -13.83
CA MET A 380 7.65 6.57 -14.82
C MET A 380 8.25 6.45 -16.22
N PRO A 381 7.45 6.19 -17.26
CA PRO A 381 7.94 6.09 -18.62
C PRO A 381 8.20 7.48 -19.25
N TYR A 382 9.10 7.53 -20.22
CA TYR A 382 9.13 8.63 -21.19
C TYR A 382 8.00 8.45 -22.19
N ARG A 383 6.98 9.29 -22.11
CA ARG A 383 5.84 9.33 -23.03
C ARG A 383 6.12 10.23 -24.22
N ASN A 384 5.49 9.94 -25.36
CA ASN A 384 5.58 10.80 -26.53
C ASN A 384 5.03 12.20 -26.19
N PRO A 385 5.80 13.29 -26.39
CA PRO A 385 5.38 14.65 -26.06
C PRO A 385 4.34 15.25 -27.02
N ASP A 386 3.94 14.53 -28.06
CA ASP A 386 2.89 15.00 -28.99
C ASP A 386 1.57 15.21 -28.22
N THR A 387 1.10 16.45 -28.22
CA THR A 387 -0.10 16.88 -27.49
C THR A 387 -1.41 16.32 -28.05
N SER A 388 -1.38 15.66 -29.21
CA SER A 388 -2.53 14.91 -29.75
C SER A 388 -2.82 13.64 -28.94
N TYR A 389 -1.85 13.13 -28.17
CA TYR A 389 -2.03 11.99 -27.28
C TYR A 389 -2.42 12.47 -25.87
N HIS A 390 -3.60 12.10 -25.44
CA HIS A 390 -4.10 12.37 -24.09
C HIS A 390 -3.80 11.17 -23.19
N TRP A 391 -2.66 11.18 -22.51
CA TRP A 391 -2.16 10.04 -21.73
C TRP A 391 -3.08 9.62 -20.58
N ASN A 392 -3.89 10.52 -20.06
CA ASN A 392 -4.92 10.23 -19.07
C ASN A 392 -6.23 9.66 -19.64
N ALA A 393 -6.28 9.38 -20.95
CA ALA A 393 -7.43 8.80 -21.66
C ALA A 393 -7.04 7.51 -22.38
N THR A 394 -7.99 6.89 -23.08
CA THR A 394 -7.70 5.74 -23.94
C THR A 394 -6.87 6.18 -25.14
N LEU A 395 -5.75 5.52 -25.35
CA LEU A 395 -4.79 5.78 -26.42
C LEU A 395 -5.08 4.94 -27.67
N PRO A 396 -4.64 5.40 -28.85
CA PRO A 396 -4.70 4.58 -30.05
C PRO A 396 -3.73 3.40 -29.95
N GLY A 397 -4.26 2.17 -30.07
CA GLY A 397 -3.50 0.92 -30.09
C GLY A 397 -3.17 0.45 -31.50
N ASN A 398 -3.06 1.38 -32.46
CA ASN A 398 -2.76 1.13 -33.89
C ASN A 398 -1.49 1.83 -34.36
N THR A 399 -0.68 2.37 -33.46
CA THR A 399 0.59 3.02 -33.78
C THR A 399 1.63 2.79 -32.69
N LYS A 400 2.88 2.59 -33.07
CA LYS A 400 4.03 2.51 -32.15
C LYS A 400 4.40 3.87 -31.53
N ALA A 401 3.88 4.98 -32.05
CA ALA A 401 4.15 6.32 -31.50
C ALA A 401 3.69 6.49 -30.04
N THR A 402 2.71 5.69 -29.59
CA THR A 402 2.25 5.66 -28.20
C THR A 402 2.93 4.58 -27.34
N LEU A 403 3.86 3.80 -27.91
CA LEU A 403 4.54 2.71 -27.22
C LEU A 403 5.83 3.22 -26.56
N TRP A 404 5.88 3.23 -25.23
CA TRP A 404 7.07 3.59 -24.46
C TRP A 404 7.80 2.35 -23.93
N ASN A 405 9.15 2.43 -23.83
CA ASN A 405 10.02 1.34 -23.38
C ASN A 405 11.16 1.83 -22.48
N THR A 406 11.27 3.14 -22.25
CA THR A 406 12.30 3.76 -21.45
C THR A 406 11.71 4.50 -20.26
N PHE A 407 12.49 4.64 -19.19
CA PHE A 407 12.01 5.16 -17.91
C PHE A 407 12.87 6.33 -17.46
N LYS A 408 12.25 7.27 -16.74
CA LYS A 408 12.89 8.45 -16.15
C LYS A 408 13.85 8.02 -15.02
N PRO A 409 15.05 8.60 -14.95
CA PRO A 409 15.98 8.36 -13.83
C PRO A 409 15.56 9.14 -12.59
N LEU A 410 16.13 8.78 -11.42
CA LEU A 410 15.77 9.33 -10.12
C LEU A 410 15.83 10.87 -10.03
N ASN A 411 16.78 11.50 -10.72
CA ASN A 411 16.99 12.95 -10.68
C ASN A 411 15.92 13.77 -11.43
N GLU A 412 15.05 13.12 -12.19
CA GLU A 412 13.93 13.77 -12.88
C GLU A 412 12.63 13.79 -12.06
N PHE A 413 12.61 13.17 -10.88
CA PHE A 413 11.45 13.19 -9.99
C PHE A 413 11.48 14.37 -9.02
N PRO A 414 10.30 14.90 -8.61
CA PRO A 414 10.22 15.92 -7.56
C PRO A 414 10.85 15.41 -6.26
N GLN A 415 11.87 16.11 -5.75
CA GLN A 415 12.58 15.71 -4.56
C GLN A 415 13.13 16.93 -3.79
N TYR A 416 13.22 16.80 -2.47
CA TYR A 416 13.71 17.81 -1.55
C TYR A 416 14.73 17.20 -0.59
N THR A 417 15.77 17.95 -0.27
CA THR A 417 16.76 17.59 0.76
C THR A 417 16.99 18.82 1.64
N ASN A 418 16.78 18.70 2.94
CA ASN A 418 17.04 19.73 3.94
C ASN A 418 16.51 21.13 3.54
N PRO A 419 15.20 21.33 3.31
CA PRO A 419 14.67 22.67 3.04
C PRO A 419 14.95 23.60 4.23
N LYS A 420 15.14 24.90 3.98
CA LYS A 420 15.47 25.90 5.03
C LYS A 420 14.37 26.03 6.09
N SER A 421 13.11 25.78 5.69
CA SER A 421 11.97 25.70 6.61
C SER A 421 12.11 24.60 7.66
N GLY A 422 12.96 23.60 7.40
CA GLY A 422 13.29 22.52 8.32
C GLY A 422 12.19 21.46 8.49
N TYR A 423 11.25 21.35 7.55
CA TYR A 423 10.26 20.27 7.57
C TYR A 423 9.85 19.83 6.16
N LEU A 424 9.41 18.60 6.08
CA LEU A 424 8.80 17.99 4.88
C LEU A 424 7.53 17.25 5.28
N ILE A 425 6.47 17.36 4.49
CA ILE A 425 5.20 16.67 4.70
C ILE A 425 4.72 15.97 3.44
N ASN A 426 4.05 14.85 3.61
CA ASN A 426 3.23 14.27 2.56
C ASN A 426 2.03 13.51 3.14
N MET A 427 0.82 13.86 2.70
CA MET A 427 -0.46 13.25 3.01
C MET A 427 -1.14 12.75 1.72
N ASN A 428 -0.36 12.21 0.78
CA ASN A 428 -0.77 11.83 -0.58
C ASN A 428 -1.16 13.02 -1.48
N HIS A 429 -0.87 14.25 -1.08
CA HIS A 429 -1.10 15.46 -1.86
C HIS A 429 0.07 15.76 -2.81
N SER A 430 -0.04 16.87 -3.51
CA SER A 430 0.94 17.35 -4.47
C SER A 430 2.39 17.30 -3.95
N PRO A 431 3.34 16.71 -4.70
CA PRO A 431 4.76 16.79 -4.36
C PRO A 431 5.33 18.22 -4.46
N PHE A 432 4.58 19.13 -5.07
CA PHE A 432 4.95 20.56 -5.19
C PHE A 432 4.43 21.41 -4.03
N LEU A 433 3.94 20.77 -2.95
CA LEU A 433 3.40 21.41 -1.75
C LEU A 433 3.91 20.71 -0.48
N ALA A 434 5.15 20.20 -0.54
CA ALA A 434 5.70 19.32 0.50
C ALA A 434 6.40 20.07 1.64
N THR A 435 6.58 21.39 1.55
CA THR A 435 7.29 22.21 2.53
C THR A 435 6.74 23.66 2.53
N ALA A 436 7.48 24.64 3.05
CA ALA A 436 7.06 26.03 3.03
C ALA A 436 6.86 26.55 1.59
N GLU A 437 5.86 27.41 1.39
CA GLU A 437 5.42 27.87 0.08
C GLU A 437 6.55 28.38 -0.82
N ASN A 438 7.46 29.18 -0.26
CA ASN A 438 8.58 29.77 -0.98
C ASN A 438 9.73 28.80 -1.30
N GLU A 439 9.68 27.57 -0.82
CA GLU A 439 10.68 26.51 -1.06
C GLU A 439 10.11 25.36 -1.91
N ASN A 440 8.83 25.40 -2.21
CA ASN A 440 8.18 24.39 -3.03
C ASN A 440 8.68 24.43 -4.48
N LEU A 441 8.85 23.25 -5.08
CA LEU A 441 9.23 23.11 -6.48
C LEU A 441 8.14 23.65 -7.40
N ASN A 442 8.55 24.21 -8.54
CA ASN A 442 7.60 24.66 -9.55
C ASN A 442 7.17 23.47 -10.42
N SER A 443 5.87 23.13 -10.37
CA SER A 443 5.29 22.02 -11.14
C SER A 443 5.49 22.15 -12.66
N LYS A 444 5.66 23.36 -13.18
CA LYS A 444 5.90 23.62 -14.62
C LYS A 444 7.25 23.09 -15.12
N ASN A 445 8.16 22.72 -14.21
CA ASN A 445 9.46 22.13 -14.55
C ASN A 445 9.38 20.61 -14.77
N PHE A 446 8.20 20.01 -14.60
CA PHE A 446 7.95 18.58 -14.70
C PHE A 446 6.95 18.28 -15.80
N ASP A 447 7.01 17.07 -16.35
CA ASP A 447 6.13 16.64 -17.43
C ASP A 447 4.68 16.53 -16.91
N PRO A 448 3.73 17.28 -17.48
CA PRO A 448 2.33 17.19 -17.08
C PRO A 448 1.70 15.81 -17.35
N ASN A 449 2.27 15.02 -18.29
CA ASN A 449 1.82 13.67 -18.59
C ASN A 449 2.16 12.66 -17.49
N ASP A 450 3.01 13.01 -16.53
CA ASP A 450 3.25 12.17 -15.34
C ASP A 450 2.05 12.15 -14.39
N GLY A 451 1.11 13.10 -14.53
CA GLY A 451 -0.15 13.10 -13.78
C GLY A 451 0.01 13.39 -12.29
N TYR A 452 1.00 14.22 -11.92
CA TYR A 452 1.18 14.63 -10.52
C TYR A 452 -0.04 15.41 -10.01
N GLU A 453 -0.39 15.16 -8.74
CA GLU A 453 -1.32 16.00 -8.01
C GLU A 453 -0.80 17.44 -7.92
N LEU A 454 -1.68 18.44 -8.03
CA LEU A 454 -1.32 19.86 -7.99
C LEU A 454 -1.92 20.59 -6.78
N TYR A 455 -2.67 19.92 -5.92
CA TYR A 455 -3.47 20.54 -4.87
C TYR A 455 -3.17 19.94 -3.49
N HIS A 456 -3.48 20.70 -2.46
CA HIS A 456 -3.65 20.18 -1.12
C HIS A 456 -4.95 19.35 -1.02
N ASP A 457 -4.92 18.30 -0.22
CA ASP A 457 -6.11 17.69 0.36
C ASP A 457 -6.43 18.33 1.73
N ASN A 458 -7.52 17.95 2.37
CA ASN A 458 -7.85 18.50 3.70
C ASN A 458 -6.78 18.18 4.74
N ARG A 459 -6.15 16.99 4.67
CA ARG A 459 -5.12 16.55 5.61
C ARG A 459 -3.86 17.41 5.50
N SER A 460 -3.36 17.61 4.30
CA SER A 460 -2.16 18.42 4.08
C SER A 460 -2.39 19.90 4.39
N LYS A 461 -3.58 20.42 4.05
CA LYS A 461 -3.98 21.79 4.43
C LYS A 461 -4.02 21.95 5.95
N ARG A 462 -4.66 21.02 6.66
CA ARG A 462 -4.71 21.02 8.12
C ARG A 462 -3.33 20.87 8.75
N ALA A 463 -2.47 20.01 8.22
CA ALA A 463 -1.10 19.86 8.68
C ALA A 463 -0.30 21.18 8.54
N MET A 464 -0.43 21.88 7.41
CA MET A 464 0.19 23.19 7.20
C MET A 464 -0.36 24.25 8.16
N ASP A 465 -1.68 24.27 8.40
CA ASP A 465 -2.30 25.20 9.37
C ASP A 465 -1.76 24.98 10.79
N LEU A 466 -1.37 23.75 11.14
CA LEU A 466 -0.82 23.38 12.44
C LEU A 466 0.71 23.61 12.53
N ILE A 467 1.45 23.45 11.44
CA ILE A 467 2.92 23.57 11.39
C ILE A 467 3.38 25.00 11.23
N ASN A 468 2.71 25.78 10.34
CA ASN A 468 3.16 27.14 9.98
C ASN A 468 3.26 28.13 11.15
N PRO A 469 2.37 28.10 12.17
CA PRO A 469 2.49 29.00 13.31
C PRO A 469 3.64 28.67 14.27
N LEU A 470 4.23 27.47 14.16
CA LEU A 470 5.27 27.01 15.08
C LEU A 470 6.65 27.49 14.63
N ASP A 471 7.35 28.21 15.49
CA ASP A 471 8.77 28.52 15.26
C ASP A 471 9.64 27.27 15.38
N LYS A 472 9.41 26.47 16.41
CA LYS A 472 10.01 25.15 16.65
C LYS A 472 8.92 24.12 16.85
N ILE A 473 9.19 22.89 16.42
CA ILE A 473 8.28 21.74 16.58
C ILE A 473 8.82 20.86 17.70
N SER A 474 8.08 20.74 18.79
CA SER A 474 8.39 19.77 19.84
C SER A 474 7.86 18.38 19.45
N TYR A 475 8.33 17.33 20.15
CA TYR A 475 7.79 15.99 19.97
C TYR A 475 6.27 15.92 20.29
N ALA A 476 5.84 16.63 21.33
CA ALA A 476 4.42 16.75 21.66
C ALA A 476 3.60 17.45 20.57
N ASP A 477 4.16 18.50 19.92
CA ASP A 477 3.50 19.10 18.76
C ASP A 477 3.37 18.14 17.61
N LEU A 478 4.42 17.35 17.33
CA LEU A 478 4.40 16.36 16.25
C LEU A 478 3.34 15.29 16.50
N GLN A 479 3.19 14.80 17.74
CA GLN A 479 2.12 13.90 18.13
C GLN A 479 0.74 14.55 17.99
N ARG A 480 0.56 15.77 18.49
CA ARG A 480 -0.69 16.54 18.36
C ARG A 480 -1.09 16.73 16.89
N ILE A 481 -0.13 17.04 16.01
CA ILE A 481 -0.38 17.19 14.57
C ILE A 481 -0.84 15.86 13.97
N LYS A 482 -0.10 14.77 14.21
CA LYS A 482 -0.45 13.46 13.63
C LYS A 482 -1.83 12.97 14.10
N PHE A 483 -2.17 13.17 15.35
CA PHE A 483 -3.40 12.68 15.93
C PHE A 483 -4.59 13.67 15.84
N ASP A 484 -4.43 14.76 15.10
CA ASP A 484 -5.50 15.76 14.89
C ASP A 484 -6.67 15.14 14.10
N ARG A 485 -7.89 15.35 14.61
CA ARG A 485 -9.15 14.85 14.04
C ARG A 485 -9.97 15.96 13.39
N GLN A 486 -9.42 17.15 13.23
CA GLN A 486 -10.13 18.31 12.75
C GLN A 486 -9.92 18.54 11.26
N LEU A 487 -10.98 18.84 10.52
CA LEU A 487 -10.89 19.32 9.15
C LEU A 487 -10.44 20.80 9.13
N PRO A 488 -9.81 21.27 8.04
CA PRO A 488 -9.49 22.69 7.88
C PRO A 488 -10.77 23.54 7.82
N ALA A 489 -10.63 24.86 8.01
CA ALA A 489 -11.75 25.81 7.95
C ALA A 489 -12.47 25.77 6.59
N THR A 490 -11.74 25.64 5.49
CA THR A 490 -12.28 25.42 4.15
C THR A 490 -12.15 23.94 3.82
N ILE A 491 -13.28 23.26 3.70
CA ILE A 491 -13.35 21.82 3.49
C ILE A 491 -13.43 21.51 1.99
N LEU A 492 -12.59 20.57 1.54
CA LEU A 492 -12.65 19.99 0.21
C LEU A 492 -13.35 18.62 0.29
N PHE A 493 -14.19 18.31 -0.66
CA PHE A 493 -14.71 16.95 -0.84
C PHE A 493 -13.86 16.17 -1.83
N PRO A 494 -13.89 14.83 -1.80
CA PRO A 494 -13.23 14.01 -2.79
C PRO A 494 -13.57 14.47 -4.22
N TYR A 495 -12.60 14.32 -5.15
CA TYR A 495 -12.73 14.72 -6.56
C TYR A 495 -12.83 16.25 -6.83
N GLY A 496 -12.42 17.08 -5.87
CA GLY A 496 -12.43 18.54 -6.03
C GLY A 496 -13.81 19.18 -5.94
N TYR A 497 -14.81 18.47 -5.40
CA TYR A 497 -16.12 19.06 -5.10
C TYR A 497 -16.03 20.01 -3.93
N THR A 498 -16.86 21.06 -3.93
CA THR A 498 -17.03 21.89 -2.74
C THR A 498 -18.31 21.52 -2.02
N ALA A 499 -18.24 21.40 -0.70
CA ALA A 499 -19.37 21.07 0.17
C ALA A 499 -20.08 22.28 0.73
N ASP A 500 -19.69 23.48 0.32
CA ASP A 500 -20.22 24.73 0.87
C ASP A 500 -21.75 24.74 0.89
N SER A 501 -22.39 24.17 -0.13
CA SER A 501 -23.84 24.05 -0.22
C SER A 501 -24.49 23.28 0.94
N MET A 502 -23.78 22.30 1.55
CA MET A 502 -24.29 21.62 2.75
C MET A 502 -24.46 22.61 3.92
N PHE A 503 -23.56 23.57 4.06
CA PHE A 503 -23.59 24.59 5.10
C PHE A 503 -24.51 25.78 4.75
N LEU A 504 -24.88 25.93 3.46
CA LEU A 504 -25.72 27.04 2.97
C LEU A 504 -27.22 26.72 2.94
N VAL A 505 -27.63 25.48 3.20
CA VAL A 505 -29.06 25.11 3.26
C VAL A 505 -29.73 25.87 4.41
N GLU A 506 -30.82 26.57 4.10
CA GLU A 506 -31.60 27.33 5.10
C GLU A 506 -32.50 26.39 5.91
N GLU A 507 -32.25 26.29 7.22
CA GLU A 507 -32.97 25.37 8.13
C GLU A 507 -34.46 25.61 8.19
N ASN A 508 -34.91 26.90 8.15
CA ASN A 508 -36.31 27.27 8.21
C ASN A 508 -37.11 26.81 6.98
N SER A 509 -36.43 26.60 5.85
CA SER A 509 -37.06 26.12 4.61
C SER A 509 -37.32 24.60 4.63
N TYR A 510 -36.74 23.89 5.58
CA TYR A 510 -36.82 22.41 5.68
C TYR A 510 -37.01 21.97 7.14
N PRO A 511 -38.19 22.21 7.78
CA PRO A 511 -38.39 21.96 9.21
C PRO A 511 -38.05 20.54 9.67
N THR A 512 -38.33 19.53 8.85
CA THR A 512 -38.01 18.12 9.15
C THR A 512 -36.50 17.85 9.19
N LEU A 513 -35.72 18.56 8.35
CA LEU A 513 -34.26 18.42 8.25
C LEU A 513 -33.51 19.43 9.14
N ALA A 514 -34.22 20.43 9.69
CA ALA A 514 -33.61 21.51 10.47
C ALA A 514 -32.69 21.04 11.61
N PRO A 515 -32.99 19.98 12.37
CA PRO A 515 -32.07 19.49 13.40
C PRO A 515 -30.70 19.03 12.82
N LEU A 516 -30.68 18.38 11.65
CA LEU A 516 -29.48 17.92 10.99
C LEU A 516 -28.67 19.09 10.41
N ILE A 517 -29.36 20.02 9.74
CA ILE A 517 -28.75 21.24 9.16
C ILE A 517 -28.07 22.05 10.27
N LYS A 518 -28.78 22.27 11.38
CA LYS A 518 -28.26 23.00 12.55
C LYS A 518 -27.06 22.27 13.18
N ALA A 519 -27.13 20.95 13.31
CA ALA A 519 -26.04 20.16 13.90
C ALA A 519 -24.77 20.25 13.06
N LEU A 520 -24.87 20.23 11.72
CA LEU A 520 -23.73 20.41 10.83
C LEU A 520 -23.17 21.84 10.85
N LYS A 521 -24.05 22.85 10.80
CA LYS A 521 -23.63 24.27 10.86
C LYS A 521 -22.90 24.64 12.15
N ASN A 522 -23.32 24.03 13.28
CA ASN A 522 -22.71 24.26 14.59
C ASN A 522 -21.53 23.32 14.90
N TRP A 523 -21.16 22.43 13.98
CA TRP A 523 -20.05 21.52 14.18
C TRP A 523 -18.70 22.23 14.11
N ASP A 524 -17.82 21.94 15.04
CA ASP A 524 -16.48 22.50 15.16
C ASP A 524 -15.44 21.86 14.21
N HIS A 525 -15.90 21.09 13.26
CA HIS A 525 -15.09 20.30 12.32
C HIS A 525 -14.27 19.19 12.96
N ASN A 526 -14.49 18.84 14.23
CA ASN A 526 -13.75 17.82 14.94
C ASN A 526 -14.49 16.46 14.89
N ALA A 527 -13.78 15.43 14.40
CA ALA A 527 -14.31 14.09 14.20
C ALA A 527 -14.15 13.20 15.45
N ILE A 528 -14.57 13.69 16.62
CA ILE A 528 -14.64 12.87 17.83
C ILE A 528 -15.84 11.92 17.78
N ALA A 529 -15.76 10.80 18.49
CA ALA A 529 -16.79 9.76 18.47
C ALA A 529 -18.16 10.27 18.99
N GLU A 530 -18.16 11.25 19.87
CA GLU A 530 -19.35 11.84 20.52
C GLU A 530 -20.08 12.85 19.62
N SER A 531 -19.46 13.28 18.51
CA SER A 531 -19.98 14.37 17.67
C SER A 531 -21.11 13.91 16.74
N ASN A 532 -22.26 14.58 16.83
CA ASN A 532 -23.38 14.42 15.88
C ASN A 532 -23.08 15.11 14.54
N GLY A 533 -22.48 16.33 14.56
CA GLY A 533 -22.08 17.03 13.33
C GLY A 533 -21.08 16.24 12.51
N ALA A 534 -20.11 15.58 13.16
CA ALA A 534 -19.16 14.69 12.50
C ALA A 534 -19.86 13.49 11.84
N LEU A 535 -20.88 12.91 12.45
CA LEU A 535 -21.68 11.85 11.82
C LEU A 535 -22.36 12.32 10.55
N ILE A 536 -23.01 13.49 10.60
CA ILE A 536 -23.74 14.04 9.45
C ILE A 536 -22.76 14.27 8.29
N TYR A 537 -21.61 14.88 8.56
CA TYR A 537 -20.56 15.08 7.56
C TYR A 537 -20.02 13.74 7.02
N ASN A 538 -19.76 12.76 7.90
CA ASN A 538 -19.25 11.44 7.51
C ASN A 538 -20.23 10.69 6.58
N LEU A 539 -21.52 10.72 6.86
CA LEU A 539 -22.54 10.13 5.98
C LEU A 539 -22.64 10.87 4.64
N ALA A 540 -22.56 12.21 4.66
CA ALA A 540 -22.51 13.03 3.45
C ALA A 540 -21.27 12.71 2.60
N TYR A 541 -20.11 12.51 3.23
CA TYR A 541 -18.84 12.15 2.55
C TYR A 541 -18.98 10.89 1.68
N TYR A 542 -19.74 9.89 2.13
CA TYR A 542 -19.98 8.66 1.36
C TYR A 542 -21.13 8.77 0.35
N GLU A 543 -22.04 9.73 0.52
CA GLU A 543 -23.21 9.87 -0.34
C GLU A 543 -22.99 10.86 -1.50
N ILE A 544 -22.32 11.98 -1.25
CA ILE A 544 -22.08 13.03 -2.25
C ILE A 544 -21.38 12.51 -3.50
N PRO A 545 -20.33 11.64 -3.42
CA PRO A 545 -19.70 11.10 -4.62
C PRO A 545 -20.64 10.30 -5.53
N LYS A 546 -21.67 9.66 -4.97
CA LYS A 546 -22.69 8.94 -5.76
C LYS A 546 -23.60 9.90 -6.49
N ILE A 547 -24.02 10.98 -5.81
CA ILE A 547 -24.85 12.05 -6.40
C ILE A 547 -24.08 12.78 -7.52
N MET A 548 -22.77 12.95 -7.32
CA MET A 548 -21.87 13.68 -8.21
C MET A 548 -21.20 12.79 -9.26
N GLU A 549 -21.59 11.52 -9.39
CA GLU A 549 -20.95 10.56 -10.28
C GLU A 549 -20.84 11.09 -11.73
N GLY A 550 -19.64 10.99 -12.30
CA GLY A 550 -19.34 11.48 -13.66
C GLY A 550 -19.00 12.97 -13.75
N ARG A 551 -19.14 13.75 -12.68
CA ARG A 551 -18.73 15.17 -12.61
C ARG A 551 -17.37 15.31 -11.95
N LYS A 552 -16.55 16.28 -12.40
CA LYS A 552 -15.25 16.61 -11.78
C LYS A 552 -15.19 18.12 -11.56
N ASN A 553 -14.54 18.54 -10.46
CA ASN A 553 -14.34 19.95 -10.11
C ASN A 553 -15.64 20.78 -10.18
N ASP A 554 -16.76 20.16 -9.81
CA ASP A 554 -18.08 20.76 -9.87
C ASP A 554 -18.58 21.08 -8.45
N LYS A 555 -19.66 21.85 -8.35
CA LYS A 555 -20.27 22.26 -7.08
C LYS A 555 -21.54 21.45 -6.82
N LEU A 556 -21.66 20.96 -5.59
CA LEU A 556 -22.92 20.43 -5.12
C LEU A 556 -23.98 21.54 -5.11
N THR A 557 -25.12 21.34 -5.75
CA THR A 557 -26.22 22.30 -5.72
C THR A 557 -26.96 22.26 -4.37
N ILE A 558 -27.68 23.32 -4.00
CA ILE A 558 -28.53 23.33 -2.80
C ILE A 558 -29.59 22.19 -2.84
N LYS A 559 -30.14 21.90 -4.01
CA LYS A 559 -31.09 20.79 -4.19
C LYS A 559 -30.45 19.43 -3.85
N GLU A 560 -29.26 19.21 -4.26
CA GLU A 560 -28.48 17.97 -4.00
C GLU A 560 -28.04 17.91 -2.52
N ALA A 561 -27.67 19.04 -1.92
CA ALA A 561 -27.39 19.13 -0.50
C ALA A 561 -28.63 18.75 0.33
N VAL A 562 -29.83 19.25 -0.04
CA VAL A 562 -31.08 18.87 0.59
C VAL A 562 -31.38 17.38 0.40
N ALA A 563 -31.12 16.81 -0.79
CA ALA A 563 -31.27 15.37 -1.02
C ALA A 563 -30.33 14.56 -0.14
N THR A 564 -29.07 15.04 0.07
CA THR A 564 -28.10 14.42 0.99
C THR A 564 -28.63 14.45 2.44
N TYR A 565 -29.18 15.58 2.92
CA TYR A 565 -29.80 15.64 4.24
C TYR A 565 -31.00 14.71 4.35
N GLN A 566 -31.82 14.58 3.31
CA GLN A 566 -32.95 13.63 3.30
C GLN A 566 -32.48 12.20 3.42
N TYR A 567 -31.44 11.81 2.68
CA TYR A 567 -30.82 10.49 2.82
C TYR A 567 -30.33 10.23 4.26
N ILE A 568 -29.66 11.22 4.87
CA ILE A 568 -29.18 11.11 6.26
C ILE A 568 -30.36 10.97 7.24
N TYR A 569 -31.42 11.76 7.06
CA TYR A 569 -32.63 11.67 7.85
C TYR A 569 -33.25 10.27 7.78
N ASP A 570 -33.47 9.76 6.57
CA ASP A 570 -34.06 8.45 6.34
C ASP A 570 -33.18 7.33 6.95
N PHE A 571 -31.88 7.42 6.79
CA PHE A 571 -30.93 6.49 7.40
C PHE A 571 -31.03 6.48 8.93
N LEU A 572 -31.05 7.65 9.56
CA LEU A 572 -31.11 7.78 11.02
C LEU A 572 -32.44 7.33 11.57
N MET A 573 -33.56 7.76 10.97
CA MET A 573 -34.90 7.35 11.40
C MET A 573 -35.13 5.85 11.25
N LYS A 574 -34.66 5.25 10.13
CA LYS A 574 -34.77 3.82 9.90
C LYS A 574 -34.02 2.99 10.92
N ASN A 575 -32.79 3.39 11.27
CA ASN A 575 -31.87 2.56 12.05
C ASN A 575 -31.85 2.91 13.53
N TYR A 576 -32.14 4.17 13.90
CA TYR A 576 -31.98 4.69 15.27
C TYR A 576 -33.28 5.31 15.82
N ASN A 577 -34.29 5.56 15.00
CA ASN A 577 -35.55 6.24 15.33
C ASN A 577 -35.32 7.60 16.02
N ARG A 578 -34.21 8.28 15.73
CA ARG A 578 -33.87 9.62 16.25
C ARG A 578 -32.80 10.26 15.39
N LEU A 579 -32.64 11.60 15.45
CA LEU A 579 -31.67 12.37 14.66
C LEU A 579 -30.41 12.71 15.44
N ASN A 580 -30.46 12.79 16.78
CA ASN A 580 -29.30 13.04 17.60
C ASN A 580 -28.57 11.72 17.87
N VAL A 581 -27.73 11.31 16.88
CA VAL A 581 -26.87 10.12 16.92
C VAL A 581 -25.44 10.58 16.75
N SER A 582 -24.51 10.06 17.54
CA SER A 582 -23.10 10.42 17.46
C SER A 582 -22.34 9.60 16.42
N LEU A 583 -21.17 10.11 15.99
CA LEU A 583 -20.29 9.40 15.05
C LEU A 583 -19.96 7.99 15.55
N GLY A 584 -19.59 7.84 16.81
CA GLY A 584 -19.18 6.56 17.40
C GLY A 584 -20.31 5.55 17.60
N GLU A 585 -21.60 5.96 17.56
CA GLU A 585 -22.72 5.02 17.53
C GLU A 585 -22.82 4.32 16.17
N VAL A 586 -22.45 5.01 15.10
CA VAL A 586 -22.50 4.50 13.72
C VAL A 586 -21.16 3.92 13.29
N GLN A 587 -20.06 4.64 13.50
CA GLN A 587 -18.71 4.23 13.10
C GLN A 587 -18.05 3.41 14.21
N ARG A 588 -17.68 2.19 13.88
CA ARG A 588 -17.26 1.17 14.86
C ARG A 588 -15.90 0.58 14.49
N LEU A 589 -15.07 0.37 15.51
CA LEU A 589 -13.91 -0.50 15.44
C LEU A 589 -14.32 -1.90 15.91
N VAL A 590 -14.27 -2.88 15.00
CA VAL A 590 -14.78 -4.24 15.26
C VAL A 590 -13.66 -5.24 15.10
N ARG A 591 -13.46 -6.08 16.14
CA ARG A 591 -12.50 -7.19 16.10
C ARG A 591 -13.11 -8.44 16.73
N GLY A 592 -13.33 -9.49 15.94
CA GLY A 592 -14.06 -10.68 16.43
C GLY A 592 -15.47 -10.34 16.88
N ASP A 593 -15.79 -10.59 18.15
CA ASP A 593 -17.10 -10.32 18.75
C ASP A 593 -17.17 -8.95 19.43
N GLU A 594 -16.06 -8.21 19.48
CA GLU A 594 -15.95 -6.92 20.14
C GLU A 594 -16.22 -5.78 19.17
N ASN A 595 -16.89 -4.73 19.66
CA ASN A 595 -17.40 -3.63 18.85
C ASN A 595 -17.36 -2.32 19.65
N TRP A 596 -16.43 -1.42 19.33
CA TRP A 596 -16.17 -0.18 20.05
C TRP A 596 -16.50 1.06 19.22
N PRO A 597 -16.94 2.18 19.88
CA PRO A 597 -17.05 3.48 19.19
C PRO A 597 -15.71 3.90 18.59
N GLN A 598 -15.72 4.49 17.38
CA GLN A 598 -14.51 4.96 16.73
C GLN A 598 -14.68 6.38 16.22
N GLY A 599 -13.82 7.31 16.70
CA GLY A 599 -13.64 8.65 16.15
C GLY A 599 -12.67 8.66 14.96
N GLY A 600 -12.48 9.84 14.37
CA GLY A 600 -11.78 10.00 13.09
C GLY A 600 -12.75 9.83 11.92
N MET A 601 -12.31 10.21 10.72
CA MET A 601 -13.11 10.07 9.49
C MET A 601 -12.19 10.08 8.27
N PRO A 602 -12.68 9.79 7.07
CA PRO A 602 -11.91 10.05 5.87
C PRO A 602 -11.42 11.50 5.84
N ASP A 603 -10.19 11.69 5.34
CA ASP A 603 -9.63 13.01 5.05
C ASP A 603 -9.32 13.92 6.26
N VAL A 604 -9.23 13.38 7.48
CA VAL A 604 -8.54 14.00 8.62
C VAL A 604 -7.20 13.31 8.87
N LEU A 605 -6.29 13.95 9.64
CA LEU A 605 -4.95 13.39 9.90
C LEU A 605 -5.01 12.07 10.68
N ALA A 606 -5.95 11.92 11.62
CA ALA A 606 -6.29 10.63 12.24
C ALA A 606 -7.37 9.90 11.41
N ALA A 607 -6.98 9.40 10.25
CA ALA A 607 -7.90 8.91 9.23
C ALA A 607 -8.60 7.60 9.61
N VAL A 608 -9.90 7.53 9.31
CA VAL A 608 -10.75 6.33 9.46
C VAL A 608 -11.67 6.22 8.26
N MET A 609 -11.58 5.13 7.51
CA MET A 609 -12.55 4.73 6.50
C MET A 609 -13.37 3.56 7.03
N ALA A 610 -14.68 3.55 6.70
CA ALA A 610 -15.60 2.56 7.21
C ALA A 610 -16.60 2.11 6.15
N GLU A 611 -16.90 0.81 6.15
CA GLU A 611 -17.89 0.17 5.27
C GLU A 611 -19.19 -0.18 6.02
N PRO A 612 -20.33 -0.35 5.33
CA PRO A 612 -21.58 -0.78 5.96
C PRO A 612 -21.41 -2.08 6.76
N TYR A 613 -21.95 -2.10 7.98
CA TYR A 613 -21.86 -3.22 8.91
C TYR A 613 -23.16 -3.36 9.69
N GLY A 614 -23.96 -4.36 9.43
CA GLY A 614 -25.23 -4.67 10.12
C GLY A 614 -26.04 -3.45 10.57
N ALA A 615 -27.19 -3.64 11.11
CA ALA A 615 -28.07 -2.71 11.87
C ALA A 615 -27.74 -1.18 11.83
N GLY A 616 -27.41 -0.62 10.65
CA GLY A 616 -27.11 0.81 10.49
C GLY A 616 -25.72 1.27 10.96
N GLN A 617 -24.84 0.36 11.37
CA GLN A 617 -23.45 0.67 11.71
C GLN A 617 -22.54 0.63 10.49
N ARG A 618 -21.35 1.19 10.65
CA ARG A 618 -20.24 1.12 9.71
C ARG A 618 -19.00 0.63 10.45
N LYS A 619 -18.37 -0.45 9.96
CA LYS A 619 -17.14 -1.01 10.51
C LYS A 619 -15.95 -0.29 9.87
N MET A 620 -15.01 0.18 10.69
CA MET A 620 -13.71 0.62 10.19
C MET A 620 -13.04 -0.53 9.45
N ASN A 621 -12.65 -0.30 8.21
CA ASN A 621 -11.95 -1.28 7.37
C ASN A 621 -10.54 -0.84 7.00
N SER A 622 -10.28 0.46 6.99
CA SER A 622 -8.96 1.04 6.72
C SER A 622 -8.81 2.41 7.40
N GLY A 623 -7.62 2.97 7.36
CA GLY A 623 -7.26 4.21 8.02
C GLY A 623 -5.93 4.06 8.74
N ASP A 624 -5.74 4.75 9.85
CA ASP A 624 -4.56 4.62 10.69
C ASP A 624 -4.32 3.15 11.07
N ALA A 625 -3.45 2.45 10.33
CA ALA A 625 -3.21 1.02 10.53
C ALA A 625 -1.92 0.77 11.33
N TYR A 626 -0.81 1.37 10.90
CA TYR A 626 0.46 1.36 11.58
C TYR A 626 0.94 2.79 11.77
N ILE A 627 1.26 3.17 13.01
CA ILE A 627 1.74 4.50 13.38
C ILE A 627 3.08 4.34 14.07
N GLY A 628 4.11 5.07 13.61
CA GLY A 628 5.42 5.11 14.20
C GLY A 628 5.94 6.54 14.31
N PHE A 629 6.61 6.83 15.43
CA PHE A 629 7.36 8.07 15.66
C PHE A 629 8.82 7.72 15.94
N VAL A 630 9.70 8.39 15.23
CA VAL A 630 11.15 8.18 15.32
C VAL A 630 11.83 9.50 15.65
N ARG A 631 12.74 9.47 16.62
CA ARG A 631 13.61 10.60 16.95
C ARG A 631 15.05 10.13 16.97
N PHE A 632 15.96 10.91 16.40
CA PHE A 632 17.40 10.64 16.38
C PHE A 632 18.11 11.53 17.37
N PRO A 633 18.49 10.99 18.58
CA PRO A 633 19.14 11.78 19.62
C PRO A 633 20.50 12.34 19.17
N LYS A 634 20.80 13.55 19.61
CA LYS A 634 22.06 14.27 19.24
C LYS A 634 23.32 13.62 19.80
N ASP A 635 23.21 12.85 20.88
CA ASP A 635 24.32 12.14 21.50
C ASP A 635 24.78 10.90 20.72
N GLY A 636 24.10 10.61 19.59
CA GLY A 636 24.41 9.46 18.73
C GLY A 636 23.92 8.11 19.25
N SER A 637 23.14 8.10 20.34
CA SER A 637 22.49 6.89 20.82
C SER A 637 21.50 6.31 19.81
N LEU A 638 20.98 5.12 20.07
CA LEU A 638 19.96 4.50 19.21
C LEU A 638 18.71 5.39 19.11
N PRO A 639 18.00 5.35 17.98
CA PRO A 639 16.79 6.14 17.80
C PRO A 639 15.74 5.78 18.86
N LEU A 640 15.00 6.79 19.30
CA LEU A 640 13.83 6.64 20.15
C LEU A 640 12.63 6.32 19.24
N ILE A 641 12.02 5.16 19.44
CA ILE A 641 10.99 4.60 18.58
C ILE A 641 9.74 4.36 19.41
N GLU A 642 8.62 4.89 18.95
CA GLU A 642 7.31 4.65 19.57
C GLU A 642 6.32 4.28 18.47
N THR A 643 5.56 3.18 18.67
CA THR A 643 4.67 2.65 17.64
C THR A 643 3.32 2.20 18.21
N VAL A 644 2.33 2.02 17.36
CA VAL A 644 1.09 1.31 17.64
C VAL A 644 0.46 0.72 16.37
N ASN A 645 -0.08 -0.49 16.47
CA ASN A 645 -0.98 -1.08 15.50
C ASN A 645 -2.43 -0.93 15.94
N THR A 646 -3.39 -1.00 15.00
CA THR A 646 -4.81 -0.85 15.30
C THR A 646 -5.31 -1.89 16.31
N PHE A 647 -4.83 -3.13 16.21
CA PHE A 647 -5.29 -4.23 17.05
C PHE A 647 -4.16 -4.84 17.90
N GLY A 648 -3.30 -5.61 17.30
CA GLY A 648 -2.20 -6.35 17.95
C GLY A 648 -1.37 -7.10 16.94
N ALA A 649 -0.46 -7.95 17.39
CA ALA A 649 0.48 -8.69 16.54
C ALA A 649 -0.15 -9.93 15.88
N SER A 650 -1.22 -10.50 16.43
CA SER A 650 -1.82 -11.76 15.97
C SER A 650 -3.20 -11.58 15.34
N SER A 651 -3.46 -12.31 14.26
CA SER A 651 -4.79 -12.45 13.64
C SER A 651 -5.59 -13.64 14.20
N ASN A 652 -5.02 -14.44 15.11
CA ASN A 652 -5.67 -15.62 15.65
C ASN A 652 -6.59 -15.24 16.82
N LYS A 653 -7.90 -15.49 16.65
CA LYS A 653 -8.88 -15.27 17.73
C LYS A 653 -8.53 -16.14 18.94
N GLY A 654 -8.44 -15.54 20.12
CA GLY A 654 -8.04 -16.21 21.37
C GLY A 654 -6.57 -16.10 21.71
N ASP A 655 -5.73 -15.56 20.83
CA ASP A 655 -4.36 -15.16 21.16
C ASP A 655 -4.37 -13.92 22.07
N ALA A 656 -3.42 -13.81 23.00
CA ALA A 656 -3.29 -12.67 23.91
C ALA A 656 -3.08 -11.35 23.12
N HIS A 657 -2.38 -11.43 22.00
CA HIS A 657 -2.05 -10.29 21.12
C HIS A 657 -3.02 -10.11 19.97
N TYR A 658 -4.24 -10.63 20.06
CA TYR A 658 -5.27 -10.45 19.03
C TYR A 658 -5.79 -9.02 18.94
N ALA A 659 -5.91 -8.31 20.10
CA ALA A 659 -6.45 -6.95 20.17
C ALA A 659 -5.89 -6.13 21.34
N ASP A 660 -4.73 -6.49 21.89
CA ASP A 660 -4.14 -5.88 23.08
C ASP A 660 -3.67 -4.43 22.88
N GLN A 661 -3.35 -4.02 21.65
CA GLN A 661 -2.99 -2.64 21.32
C GLN A 661 -4.21 -1.74 21.02
N ARG A 662 -5.42 -2.32 20.89
CA ARG A 662 -6.64 -1.57 20.51
C ARG A 662 -6.95 -0.40 21.46
N ALA A 663 -6.86 -0.59 22.78
CA ALA A 663 -7.14 0.48 23.74
C ALA A 663 -6.13 1.63 23.62
N MET A 664 -4.84 1.30 23.45
CA MET A 664 -3.75 2.24 23.22
C MET A 664 -3.97 3.02 21.92
N TYR A 665 -4.32 2.33 20.83
CA TYR A 665 -4.65 2.94 19.53
C TYR A 665 -5.79 3.95 19.64
N GLN A 666 -6.92 3.60 20.27
CA GLN A 666 -8.06 4.49 20.44
C GLN A 666 -7.75 5.70 21.34
N ALA A 667 -6.90 5.50 22.36
CA ALA A 667 -6.42 6.55 23.25
C ALA A 667 -5.28 7.41 22.63
N GLN A 668 -4.87 7.10 21.39
CA GLN A 668 -3.74 7.77 20.71
C GLN A 668 -2.43 7.67 21.50
N GLN A 669 -2.24 6.55 22.18
CA GLN A 669 -1.03 6.19 22.94
C GLN A 669 -0.13 5.28 22.10
N LEU A 670 1.15 5.27 22.43
CA LEU A 670 2.19 4.55 21.71
C LEU A 670 2.99 3.68 22.69
N LYS A 671 3.42 2.50 22.23
CA LYS A 671 4.38 1.67 22.93
C LYS A 671 5.81 2.02 22.52
N LYS A 672 6.75 1.94 23.46
CA LYS A 672 8.18 2.11 23.19
C LYS A 672 8.74 0.84 22.58
N MET A 673 9.56 1.01 21.55
CA MET A 673 10.27 -0.07 20.87
C MET A 673 11.78 0.19 20.91
N THR A 674 12.59 -0.86 20.77
CA THR A 674 14.04 -0.75 20.81
C THR A 674 14.70 -1.63 19.73
N LEU A 675 15.86 -1.18 19.25
CA LEU A 675 16.75 -1.95 18.38
C LEU A 675 17.89 -2.62 19.20
N ASP A 676 17.96 -2.39 20.51
CA ASP A 676 18.97 -3.01 21.37
C ASP A 676 18.60 -4.46 21.65
N LYS A 677 19.39 -5.38 21.08
CA LYS A 677 19.20 -6.82 21.24
C LYS A 677 19.21 -7.26 22.72
N ASN A 678 20.08 -6.67 23.53
CA ASN A 678 20.18 -7.05 24.95
C ASN A 678 18.94 -6.61 25.72
N GLU A 679 18.44 -5.40 25.44
CA GLU A 679 17.20 -4.91 26.03
C GLU A 679 16.00 -5.75 25.58
N VAL A 680 15.90 -6.11 24.31
CA VAL A 680 14.86 -7.00 23.79
C VAL A 680 14.89 -8.34 24.50
N LEU A 681 16.04 -9.02 24.56
CA LEU A 681 16.16 -10.35 25.17
C LEU A 681 15.88 -10.32 26.69
N LYS A 682 16.25 -9.23 27.37
CA LYS A 682 15.98 -9.06 28.81
C LYS A 682 14.50 -8.91 29.13
N ASN A 683 13.75 -8.23 28.24
CA ASN A 683 12.37 -7.85 28.47
C ASN A 683 11.37 -8.69 27.64
N ALA A 684 11.84 -9.71 26.93
CA ALA A 684 10.98 -10.55 26.11
C ALA A 684 10.01 -11.38 26.99
N GLU A 685 8.76 -11.47 26.55
CA GLU A 685 7.76 -12.37 27.13
C GLU A 685 8.08 -13.84 26.83
N ARG A 686 8.57 -14.09 25.61
CA ARG A 686 8.93 -15.44 25.15
C ARG A 686 10.15 -15.39 24.25
N ILE A 687 11.10 -16.34 24.48
CA ILE A 687 12.28 -16.54 23.63
C ILE A 687 12.32 -18.01 23.19
N TYR A 688 12.49 -18.24 21.88
CA TYR A 688 12.50 -19.60 21.32
C TYR A 688 13.23 -19.65 19.98
N ASN A 689 13.49 -20.86 19.49
CA ASN A 689 14.00 -21.13 18.15
C ASN A 689 12.84 -21.68 17.28
N PRO A 690 12.80 -21.40 15.98
CA PRO A 690 11.86 -22.06 15.07
C PRO A 690 12.18 -23.56 14.96
N GLN A 691 11.19 -24.34 14.50
CA GLN A 691 11.33 -25.80 14.36
C GLN A 691 11.54 -26.21 12.89
#